data_225dd8a5206b1279d8807d66a884bffe
#
_entry.id   225dd8a5206b1279d8807d66a884bffe
#
_cell.length_a   1.000
_cell.length_b   1.000
_cell.length_c   1.000
_cell.angle_alpha   90.00
_cell.angle_beta   90.00
_cell.angle_gamma   90.00
#
_symmetry.space_group_name_H-M   'P 1'
#
loop_
_entity.id
_entity.type
_entity.pdbx_description
1 polymer ?
#
loop_
_entity_poly.entity_id
_entity_poly.type
_entity_poly.pdbx_seq_one_letter_code
_entity_poly.pdbx_strand_id
1 'polypeptide(L)'
;MIRVAVVLGALAAVALSGCQKEGCLNGEANCRVPPPCPRVSFECSGVEDQLTIARIDSPLQRPGGWDGLGAVGDIKLSNAFVDVVISNVGTQNYLDPNGGSVLDLTVRGQPKDNVNNIFQVVGVLPRDAAFYTSVEIIDERPARVAVQVKGTLDGIPSVPIITRYELTPCDKGLRARTEMVNGSTNVQTWGLTDAYYWSGRESLPFAPGPGSGFVHPSFGLTTINGVYRTFPYMAANGHSSDDKISSIAAVSCTESTLEGFHSDQISAAGLKRQIVPPRGSLIFERFFTVADSKGVSGAIDLALQVRKQVLGQQFVKLTGKVERMGGMGTFNAERQASVIIIEGALGAGDAGIPATQVVPKADGTFEALVPTGRTWAVEAHAFGRKQVERAFENVSADLDLGTFVLPATGPLTFRVEERAGMTPIDAELFLVPTTDEEAAKVVGSLHGRFTTCAPWLGPPPGASPACNRVLVRNGDATAEVPLGSFDIYAFHGPYWSLAKQTVTVTGAPQTVSFSLTKLPIKPAGALSADLHVHGSLSFDSSIPDFDRVLSFAATDLDVIIGTDHEVIQDYSAIVRQLGLENRLTTVVGLETTGHIPFLMVPGYGFPLVIGHYNMWPLKYDPSLPRNGGPFDERVEPGELFERTKPIFTGEPLIELNHPWADPEFGRDLGFPRAILMDLRKDLPSGDDGTRMGVFVRKPAGASFTNDGHHAQEVMNGSDNGLFLQYRAFWHYTLNQGRVRTGTANSDSHSLTDNTVGMPQNLVFAATTPGANFDIGTFNRALKDGRSMGTNGPVIELTYEDGATMVGPSITVLGKPGANARVHVKVTSAPWIPVEEVRFVVNGKVKKISTGLPVPADPFAEAGNFVVYDERVNVSELIEAGLTSDAWLVVEAGRSLPLAGDLGGGLNGEPDGVPDTTDNNADGVVNTADVKEGSKIGPLSDPAKPARGTAGYEYNQITGGYPSAFTNPLYFDLTGDAAFSAPGVKGGAP
;
A
#
# COMPACT_ATOMS: atom_id res chain seq x y z
N MET A 1 -14.58 60.99 -41.70
CA MET A 1 -14.60 59.58 -42.21
C MET A 1 -13.31 58.76 -41.86
N ILE A 2 -12.14 59.38 -41.67
CA ILE A 2 -10.88 58.66 -41.43
C ILE A 2 -10.76 58.10 -40.00
N ARG A 3 -11.39 58.73 -39.03
CA ARG A 3 -11.35 58.25 -37.63
C ARG A 3 -12.24 57.05 -37.29
N VAL A 4 -13.31 56.84 -38.08
CA VAL A 4 -14.23 55.72 -37.90
C VAL A 4 -13.63 54.43 -38.51
N ALA A 5 -12.85 54.55 -39.58
CA ALA A 5 -12.20 53.39 -40.22
C ALA A 5 -11.06 52.79 -39.40
N VAL A 6 -10.33 53.60 -38.62
CA VAL A 6 -9.26 53.13 -37.73
C VAL A 6 -9.82 52.42 -36.51
N VAL A 7 -10.94 52.84 -35.97
CA VAL A 7 -11.59 52.19 -34.82
C VAL A 7 -12.24 50.85 -35.21
N LEU A 8 -12.82 50.80 -36.44
CA LEU A 8 -13.35 49.52 -36.94
C LEU A 8 -12.24 48.53 -37.34
N GLY A 9 -11.09 49.00 -37.79
CA GLY A 9 -9.91 48.17 -38.03
C GLY A 9 -9.28 47.62 -36.77
N ALA A 10 -9.24 48.42 -35.70
CA ALA A 10 -8.74 47.99 -34.42
C ALA A 10 -9.71 47.02 -33.68
N LEU A 11 -11.04 47.23 -33.84
CA LEU A 11 -12.03 46.30 -33.30
C LEU A 11 -12.09 44.99 -34.10
N ALA A 12 -11.83 45.00 -35.41
CA ALA A 12 -11.70 43.78 -36.18
C ALA A 12 -10.41 43.03 -35.89
N ALA A 13 -9.30 43.73 -35.59
CA ALA A 13 -8.07 43.07 -35.17
C ALA A 13 -8.13 42.47 -33.74
N VAL A 14 -8.87 43.10 -32.84
CA VAL A 14 -9.13 42.57 -31.50
C VAL A 14 -10.14 41.40 -31.55
N ALA A 15 -11.13 41.46 -32.44
CA ALA A 15 -12.08 40.35 -32.66
C ALA A 15 -11.43 39.14 -33.36
N LEU A 16 -10.39 39.33 -34.16
CA LEU A 16 -9.65 38.25 -34.80
C LEU A 16 -8.57 37.64 -33.90
N SER A 17 -8.17 38.31 -32.85
CA SER A 17 -7.25 37.72 -31.84
C SER A 17 -7.96 36.89 -30.75
N GLY A 18 -9.30 36.94 -30.71
CA GLY A 18 -10.13 36.15 -29.80
C GLY A 18 -10.67 34.82 -30.36
N CYS A 19 -10.49 34.57 -31.67
CA CYS A 19 -10.77 33.26 -32.26
C CYS A 19 -9.52 32.39 -32.28
N GLN A 20 -9.01 32.03 -31.11
CA GLN A 20 -8.01 30.97 -30.98
C GLN A 20 -8.72 29.62 -31.19
N LYS A 21 -8.53 29.08 -32.36
CA LYS A 21 -8.59 27.69 -32.79
C LYS A 21 -9.29 26.72 -31.84
N GLU A 22 -10.58 26.62 -31.98
CA GLU A 22 -11.38 25.46 -31.54
C GLU A 22 -10.99 24.17 -32.30
N GLY A 23 -9.93 24.21 -33.14
CA GLY A 23 -9.64 23.17 -34.11
C GLY A 23 -9.11 21.86 -33.57
N CYS A 24 -8.25 21.89 -32.57
CA CYS A 24 -7.57 20.66 -32.09
C CYS A 24 -8.50 19.68 -31.38
N LEU A 25 -9.54 20.15 -30.71
CA LEU A 25 -10.49 19.31 -30.01
C LEU A 25 -11.72 18.93 -30.86
N ASN A 26 -11.89 19.54 -32.02
CA ASN A 26 -13.00 19.26 -32.98
C ASN A 26 -12.66 18.17 -34.01
N GLY A 27 -11.60 17.39 -33.83
CA GLY A 27 -11.29 16.22 -34.65
C GLY A 27 -10.41 16.48 -35.89
N GLU A 28 -9.70 17.61 -35.98
CA GLU A 28 -8.68 17.80 -37.02
C GLU A 28 -7.50 16.86 -36.79
N ALA A 29 -7.23 15.98 -37.73
CA ALA A 29 -6.28 14.88 -37.62
C ALA A 29 -4.82 15.32 -37.32
N ASN A 30 -4.41 16.54 -37.72
CA ASN A 30 -3.07 17.05 -37.60
C ASN A 30 -2.93 18.29 -36.69
N CYS A 31 -3.90 18.55 -35.86
CA CYS A 31 -3.85 19.70 -34.97
C CYS A 31 -2.94 19.49 -33.78
N ARG A 32 -2.00 20.39 -33.55
CA ARG A 32 -1.07 20.41 -32.43
C ARG A 32 -1.35 21.59 -31.53
N VAL A 33 -1.50 21.32 -30.22
CA VAL A 33 -1.57 22.40 -29.24
C VAL A 33 -0.21 23.13 -29.15
N PRO A 34 -0.21 24.39 -28.71
CA PRO A 34 1.05 25.14 -28.56
C PRO A 34 2.05 24.43 -27.61
N PRO A 35 3.35 24.66 -27.79
CA PRO A 35 4.37 24.19 -26.86
C PRO A 35 4.10 24.64 -25.44
N PRO A 36 4.22 23.76 -24.45
CA PRO A 36 3.98 24.10 -23.03
C PRO A 36 5.09 24.96 -22.45
N CYS A 37 4.72 25.80 -21.47
CA CYS A 37 5.66 26.60 -20.66
C CYS A 37 6.66 27.44 -21.49
N PRO A 38 6.22 28.26 -22.46
CA PRO A 38 7.12 28.91 -23.44
C PRO A 38 8.10 29.93 -22.82
N ARG A 39 7.84 30.39 -21.59
CA ARG A 39 8.72 31.31 -20.86
C ARG A 39 9.81 30.61 -20.04
N VAL A 40 9.73 29.30 -19.91
CA VAL A 40 10.68 28.53 -19.11
C VAL A 40 11.88 28.16 -19.97
N SER A 41 13.07 28.47 -19.49
CA SER A 41 14.32 28.08 -20.12
C SER A 41 15.39 27.77 -19.07
N PHE A 42 16.20 26.78 -19.35
CA PHE A 42 17.38 26.44 -18.57
C PHE A 42 18.62 26.63 -19.46
N GLU A 43 19.70 27.10 -18.86
CA GLU A 43 20.95 27.24 -19.57
C GLU A 43 21.73 25.92 -19.57
N CYS A 44 22.22 25.55 -20.73
CA CYS A 44 23.16 24.47 -20.91
C CYS A 44 23.99 24.72 -22.19
N SER A 45 25.01 23.94 -22.43
CA SER A 45 25.81 24.02 -23.64
C SER A 45 26.43 22.67 -23.97
N GLY A 46 26.49 22.35 -25.27
CA GLY A 46 27.15 21.15 -25.77
C GLY A 46 26.43 19.83 -25.50
N VAL A 47 25.09 19.88 -25.29
CA VAL A 47 24.25 18.71 -25.02
C VAL A 47 23.02 18.61 -25.94
N GLU A 48 22.95 19.45 -26.95
CA GLU A 48 21.80 19.58 -27.87
C GLU A 48 21.55 18.28 -28.67
N ASP A 49 22.60 17.51 -28.93
CA ASP A 49 22.56 16.24 -29.65
C ASP A 49 22.10 15.07 -28.79
N GLN A 50 21.96 15.26 -27.47
CA GLN A 50 21.49 14.24 -26.56
C GLN A 50 19.95 14.15 -26.45
N LEU A 51 19.25 15.05 -27.13
CA LEU A 51 17.77 15.01 -27.18
C LEU A 51 17.30 13.86 -28.06
N THR A 52 16.49 12.97 -27.49
CA THR A 52 15.97 11.78 -28.17
C THR A 52 14.49 11.55 -27.89
N ILE A 53 13.82 10.91 -28.83
CA ILE A 53 12.50 10.34 -28.67
C ILE A 53 12.39 9.07 -29.49
N ALA A 54 11.91 8.00 -28.86
CA ALA A 54 11.71 6.71 -29.52
C ALA A 54 10.66 5.87 -28.77
N ARG A 55 10.07 4.91 -29.46
CA ARG A 55 9.35 3.83 -28.80
C ARG A 55 10.34 2.87 -28.16
N ILE A 56 10.01 2.40 -26.98
CA ILE A 56 10.74 1.34 -26.29
C ILE A 56 10.54 0.05 -27.08
N ASP A 57 11.62 -0.59 -27.50
CA ASP A 57 11.61 -1.86 -28.23
C ASP A 57 12.25 -3.01 -27.42
N SER A 58 12.83 -2.69 -26.28
CA SER A 58 13.42 -3.64 -25.33
C SER A 58 13.24 -3.18 -23.89
N PRO A 59 12.99 -4.09 -22.93
CA PRO A 59 12.91 -3.75 -21.50
C PRO A 59 14.15 -3.05 -20.95
N LEU A 60 15.32 -3.27 -21.57
CA LEU A 60 16.58 -2.65 -21.17
C LEU A 60 16.67 -1.13 -21.48
N GLN A 61 15.73 -0.59 -22.27
CA GLN A 61 15.70 0.84 -22.60
C GLN A 61 14.87 1.67 -21.62
N ARG A 62 14.05 1.03 -20.80
CA ARG A 62 13.27 1.73 -19.77
C ARG A 62 14.17 2.24 -18.65
N PRO A 63 13.85 3.34 -17.98
CA PRO A 63 14.44 3.65 -16.70
C PRO A 63 14.20 2.49 -15.74
N GLY A 64 15.20 2.15 -14.94
CA GLY A 64 15.01 1.24 -13.84
C GLY A 64 14.44 2.01 -12.65
N GLY A 65 14.16 1.29 -11.57
CA GLY A 65 13.68 1.89 -10.32
C GLY A 65 12.59 1.08 -9.69
N TRP A 66 12.08 1.57 -8.59
CA TRP A 66 11.03 0.91 -7.83
C TRP A 66 9.72 0.88 -8.60
N ASP A 67 9.43 1.98 -9.30
CA ASP A 67 8.27 2.12 -10.18
C ASP A 67 8.63 2.24 -11.66
N GLY A 68 9.70 1.61 -12.09
CA GLY A 68 10.06 1.57 -13.50
C GLY A 68 9.04 0.76 -14.32
N LEU A 69 7.88 1.35 -14.60
CA LEU A 69 6.71 0.70 -15.21
C LEU A 69 6.69 0.76 -16.74
N GLY A 70 7.57 1.55 -17.35
CA GLY A 70 7.66 1.62 -18.81
C GLY A 70 7.78 0.24 -19.45
N ALA A 71 7.09 0.03 -20.57
CA ALA A 71 7.04 -1.26 -21.26
C ALA A 71 7.41 -1.11 -22.74
N VAL A 72 7.61 -2.24 -23.42
CA VAL A 72 7.79 -2.26 -24.87
C VAL A 72 6.54 -1.69 -25.54
N GLY A 73 6.74 -0.72 -26.42
CA GLY A 73 5.67 0.01 -27.08
C GLY A 73 5.40 1.39 -26.51
N ASP A 74 5.78 1.67 -25.28
CA ASP A 74 5.73 3.01 -24.68
C ASP A 74 6.75 3.96 -25.34
N ILE A 75 6.66 5.24 -25.01
CA ILE A 75 7.44 6.28 -25.69
C ILE A 75 8.40 6.89 -24.68
N LYS A 76 9.70 6.75 -24.93
CA LYS A 76 10.76 7.36 -24.14
C LYS A 76 11.24 8.65 -24.76
N LEU A 77 11.25 9.73 -23.98
CA LEU A 77 11.89 11.00 -24.26
C LEU A 77 13.10 11.14 -23.34
N SER A 78 14.21 11.63 -23.89
CA SER A 78 15.41 11.88 -23.08
C SER A 78 16.15 13.11 -23.57
N ASN A 79 16.79 13.82 -22.65
CA ASN A 79 17.82 14.82 -22.93
C ASN A 79 19.07 14.53 -22.07
N ALA A 80 19.96 15.49 -21.87
CA ALA A 80 21.16 15.32 -21.04
C ALA A 80 20.85 15.14 -19.54
N PHE A 81 19.65 15.50 -19.08
CA PHE A 81 19.31 15.65 -17.67
C PHE A 81 18.23 14.70 -17.18
N VAL A 82 17.29 14.34 -18.04
CA VAL A 82 16.11 13.54 -17.64
C VAL A 82 15.79 12.44 -18.65
N ASP A 83 15.25 11.35 -18.12
CA ASP A 83 14.56 10.31 -18.86
C ASP A 83 13.07 10.34 -18.47
N VAL A 84 12.18 10.23 -19.46
CA VAL A 84 10.73 10.25 -19.28
C VAL A 84 10.11 9.13 -20.11
N VAL A 85 9.17 8.39 -19.55
CA VAL A 85 8.35 7.44 -20.31
C VAL A 85 6.89 7.87 -20.27
N ILE A 86 6.29 7.96 -21.46
CA ILE A 86 4.85 8.16 -21.63
C ILE A 86 4.25 6.84 -22.10
N SER A 87 3.25 6.35 -21.36
CA SER A 87 2.55 5.12 -21.72
C SER A 87 1.89 5.22 -23.08
N ASN A 88 1.89 4.15 -23.82
CA ASN A 88 1.12 4.07 -25.06
C ASN A 88 -0.39 4.05 -24.73
N VAL A 89 -1.21 4.56 -25.64
CA VAL A 89 -2.67 4.42 -25.51
C VAL A 89 -3.08 2.95 -25.69
N GLY A 90 -4.10 2.52 -24.96
CA GLY A 90 -4.53 1.13 -24.93
C GLY A 90 -3.87 0.31 -23.82
N THR A 91 -3.08 0.95 -22.94
CA THR A 91 -2.51 0.33 -21.75
C THR A 91 -3.16 0.93 -20.51
N GLN A 92 -3.52 0.10 -19.54
CA GLN A 92 -4.04 0.55 -18.25
C GLN A 92 -2.93 0.55 -17.21
N ASN A 93 -2.95 1.52 -16.31
CA ASN A 93 -2.06 1.56 -15.15
C ASN A 93 -2.85 2.06 -13.96
N TYR A 94 -3.19 1.18 -13.06
CA TYR A 94 -4.02 1.47 -11.89
C TYR A 94 -5.26 2.31 -12.30
N LEU A 95 -5.46 3.49 -11.77
CA LEU A 95 -6.62 4.34 -12.09
C LEU A 95 -6.51 5.11 -13.41
N ASP A 96 -5.43 4.95 -14.16
CA ASP A 96 -5.32 5.46 -15.53
C ASP A 96 -6.00 4.48 -16.49
N PRO A 97 -7.15 4.87 -17.08
CA PRO A 97 -8.01 3.89 -17.74
C PRO A 97 -7.52 3.44 -19.12
N ASN A 98 -6.60 4.15 -19.76
CA ASN A 98 -6.21 3.82 -21.15
C ASN A 98 -4.80 4.29 -21.56
N GLY A 99 -3.96 4.69 -20.65
CA GLY A 99 -2.63 5.20 -20.92
C GLY A 99 -2.58 6.61 -21.49
N GLY A 100 -1.43 7.00 -22.04
CA GLY A 100 -1.14 8.38 -22.44
C GLY A 100 -0.67 9.24 -21.25
N SER A 101 -0.28 8.62 -20.16
CA SER A 101 0.19 9.22 -18.91
C SER A 101 1.71 9.14 -18.78
N VAL A 102 2.27 9.87 -17.83
CA VAL A 102 3.68 9.73 -17.45
C VAL A 102 3.81 8.52 -16.54
N LEU A 103 4.59 7.52 -16.94
CA LEU A 103 4.89 6.35 -16.12
C LEU A 103 6.21 6.53 -15.38
N ASP A 104 7.28 6.90 -16.08
CA ASP A 104 8.60 7.06 -15.48
C ASP A 104 9.09 8.50 -15.68
N LEU A 105 9.67 9.07 -14.63
CA LEU A 105 10.23 10.41 -14.64
C LEU A 105 11.44 10.49 -13.71
N THR A 106 12.66 10.46 -14.28
CA THR A 106 13.89 10.32 -13.49
C THR A 106 15.03 11.17 -14.05
N VAL A 107 16.05 11.40 -13.25
CA VAL A 107 17.33 11.95 -13.68
C VAL A 107 17.98 10.96 -14.64
N ARG A 108 18.47 11.46 -15.78
CA ARG A 108 19.08 10.62 -16.81
C ARG A 108 20.23 9.77 -16.27
N GLY A 109 20.19 8.49 -16.62
CA GLY A 109 21.20 7.51 -16.20
C GLY A 109 21.12 7.11 -14.73
N GLN A 110 20.16 7.65 -13.97
CA GLN A 110 19.76 7.12 -12.68
C GLN A 110 18.77 5.98 -12.92
N PRO A 111 19.05 4.76 -12.45
CA PRO A 111 18.13 3.65 -12.70
C PRO A 111 16.95 3.66 -11.72
N LYS A 112 16.51 4.83 -11.25
CA LYS A 112 15.53 4.87 -10.15
C LYS A 112 14.45 5.91 -10.38
N ASP A 113 13.32 5.40 -10.78
CA ASP A 113 12.07 6.11 -10.79
C ASP A 113 11.29 5.83 -9.50
N ASN A 114 10.61 6.85 -8.99
CA ASN A 114 9.80 6.80 -7.76
C ASN A 114 8.38 7.33 -8.02
N VAL A 115 7.95 7.35 -9.25
CA VAL A 115 6.59 7.76 -9.64
C VAL A 115 5.93 6.59 -10.34
N ASN A 116 4.88 6.07 -9.73
CA ASN A 116 4.09 5.03 -10.37
C ASN A 116 3.38 5.57 -11.62
N ASN A 117 2.69 6.71 -11.47
CA ASN A 117 1.89 7.24 -12.56
C ASN A 117 1.49 8.70 -12.32
N ILE A 118 1.51 9.54 -13.40
CA ILE A 118 0.92 10.89 -13.38
C ILE A 118 -0.06 11.00 -14.55
N PHE A 119 -1.34 11.14 -14.25
CA PHE A 119 -2.41 11.22 -15.26
C PHE A 119 -3.39 12.36 -14.99
N GLN A 120 -4.17 12.75 -15.98
CA GLN A 120 -5.05 13.91 -15.89
C GLN A 120 -6.44 13.50 -15.41
N VAL A 121 -6.98 14.30 -14.47
CA VAL A 121 -8.32 14.12 -13.90
C VAL A 121 -9.05 15.46 -13.79
N VAL A 122 -10.37 15.40 -13.66
CA VAL A 122 -11.19 16.55 -13.30
C VAL A 122 -11.57 16.46 -11.84
N GLY A 123 -10.92 17.28 -11.03
CA GLY A 123 -11.06 17.22 -9.57
C GLY A 123 -9.96 16.39 -8.92
N VAL A 124 -10.28 15.62 -7.88
CA VAL A 124 -9.30 14.89 -7.08
C VAL A 124 -9.27 13.42 -7.45
N LEU A 125 -10.39 12.90 -7.88
CA LEU A 125 -10.59 11.48 -7.99
C LEU A 125 -10.65 11.02 -9.44
N PRO A 126 -10.20 9.79 -9.72
CA PRO A 126 -10.06 9.25 -11.07
C PRO A 126 -11.39 8.98 -11.78
N ARG A 127 -12.53 9.31 -11.15
CA ARG A 127 -13.84 9.13 -11.75
C ARG A 127 -13.98 9.78 -13.12
N ASP A 128 -13.38 10.97 -13.26
CA ASP A 128 -13.39 11.73 -14.50
C ASP A 128 -11.94 11.86 -15.03
N ALA A 129 -11.24 10.74 -15.12
CA ALA A 129 -9.90 10.68 -15.69
C ALA A 129 -9.92 10.91 -17.20
N ALA A 130 -8.81 11.36 -17.73
CA ALA A 130 -8.62 11.44 -19.18
C ALA A 130 -8.56 10.03 -19.77
N PHE A 131 -9.36 9.78 -20.79
CA PHE A 131 -9.35 8.56 -21.58
C PHE A 131 -8.78 8.87 -22.96
N TYR A 132 -7.46 8.69 -23.11
CA TYR A 132 -6.77 8.97 -24.37
C TYR A 132 -6.95 7.80 -25.34
N THR A 133 -7.23 8.14 -26.61
CA THR A 133 -7.48 7.18 -27.70
C THR A 133 -6.48 7.30 -28.84
N SER A 134 -5.65 8.32 -28.84
CA SER A 134 -4.62 8.50 -29.86
C SER A 134 -3.36 9.16 -29.30
N VAL A 135 -2.21 8.76 -29.86
CA VAL A 135 -0.90 9.28 -29.51
C VAL A 135 -0.16 9.69 -30.77
N GLU A 136 0.47 10.88 -30.75
CA GLU A 136 1.33 11.40 -31.79
C GLU A 136 2.73 11.68 -31.23
N ILE A 137 3.75 11.17 -31.91
CA ILE A 137 5.16 11.50 -31.64
C ILE A 137 5.54 12.70 -32.49
N ILE A 138 6.10 13.73 -31.86
CA ILE A 138 6.53 14.96 -32.49
C ILE A 138 8.05 15.06 -32.32
N ASP A 139 8.77 14.89 -33.43
CA ASP A 139 10.23 15.00 -33.49
C ASP A 139 10.62 16.27 -34.24
N GLU A 140 10.98 17.31 -33.52
CA GLU A 140 11.43 18.59 -34.04
C GLU A 140 12.88 18.90 -33.60
N ARG A 141 13.69 17.83 -33.52
CA ARG A 141 15.10 17.97 -33.15
C ARG A 141 15.86 18.90 -34.14
N PRO A 142 16.86 19.68 -33.66
CA PRO A 142 17.41 19.71 -32.28
C PRO A 142 16.59 20.58 -31.32
N ALA A 143 15.51 21.21 -31.73
CA ALA A 143 14.82 22.19 -30.88
C ALA A 143 14.01 21.54 -29.76
N ARG A 144 13.24 20.49 -30.07
CA ARG A 144 12.37 19.81 -29.11
C ARG A 144 11.91 18.44 -29.60
N VAL A 145 11.43 17.63 -28.64
CA VAL A 145 10.68 16.41 -28.88
C VAL A 145 9.42 16.43 -28.02
N ALA A 146 8.32 15.85 -28.51
CA ALA A 146 7.09 15.82 -27.75
C ALA A 146 6.22 14.59 -28.05
N VAL A 147 5.36 14.25 -27.08
CA VAL A 147 4.26 13.32 -27.24
C VAL A 147 2.96 14.08 -27.03
N GLN A 148 2.03 13.96 -27.96
CA GLN A 148 0.69 14.52 -27.83
C GLN A 148 -0.35 13.42 -27.82
N VAL A 149 -1.18 13.40 -26.79
CA VAL A 149 -2.28 12.44 -26.61
C VAL A 149 -3.62 13.16 -26.69
N LYS A 150 -4.62 12.51 -27.33
CA LYS A 150 -5.97 13.06 -27.49
C LYS A 150 -7.00 12.02 -27.07
N GLY A 151 -8.09 12.48 -26.48
CA GLY A 151 -9.20 11.66 -26.05
C GLY A 151 -10.35 12.47 -25.49
N THR A 152 -11.08 11.88 -24.57
CA THR A 152 -12.20 12.52 -23.85
C THR A 152 -12.04 12.22 -22.35
N LEU A 153 -12.87 12.84 -21.51
CA LEU A 153 -12.99 12.34 -20.14
C LEU A 153 -13.66 10.97 -20.14
N ASP A 154 -13.28 10.14 -19.20
CA ASP A 154 -13.88 8.84 -19.02
C ASP A 154 -15.37 8.93 -18.74
N GLY A 155 -16.17 8.15 -19.48
CA GLY A 155 -17.62 8.17 -19.35
C GLY A 155 -18.31 9.46 -19.86
N ILE A 156 -17.56 10.49 -20.31
CA ILE A 156 -18.10 11.76 -20.78
C ILE A 156 -17.57 12.11 -22.18
N PRO A 157 -18.04 11.45 -23.24
CA PRO A 157 -17.53 11.66 -24.61
C PRO A 157 -17.68 13.10 -25.13
N SER A 158 -18.55 13.90 -24.52
CA SER A 158 -18.76 15.32 -24.88
C SER A 158 -17.67 16.25 -24.34
N VAL A 159 -16.68 15.74 -23.63
CA VAL A 159 -15.59 16.55 -23.04
C VAL A 159 -14.26 16.11 -23.64
N PRO A 160 -13.87 16.69 -24.79
CA PRO A 160 -12.58 16.39 -25.39
C PRO A 160 -11.44 16.96 -24.56
N ILE A 161 -10.34 16.18 -24.51
CA ILE A 161 -9.10 16.52 -23.81
C ILE A 161 -7.89 16.21 -24.68
N ILE A 162 -6.88 17.05 -24.60
CA ILE A 162 -5.60 16.88 -25.28
C ILE A 162 -4.48 17.27 -24.34
N THR A 163 -3.47 16.41 -24.22
CA THR A 163 -2.25 16.69 -23.45
C THR A 163 -1.03 16.60 -24.35
N ARG A 164 -0.14 17.58 -24.24
CA ARG A 164 1.18 17.57 -24.85
C ARG A 164 2.24 17.54 -23.76
N TYR A 165 3.09 16.54 -23.83
CA TYR A 165 4.32 16.41 -23.07
C TYR A 165 5.49 16.77 -23.95
N GLU A 166 6.39 17.61 -23.48
CA GLU A 166 7.49 18.15 -24.31
C GLU A 166 8.79 18.21 -23.53
N LEU A 167 9.90 17.96 -24.23
CA LEU A 167 11.26 18.06 -23.73
C LEU A 167 12.10 18.87 -24.70
N THR A 168 12.87 19.83 -24.17
CA THR A 168 13.91 20.56 -24.90
C THR A 168 15.31 20.14 -24.44
N PRO A 169 16.41 20.46 -25.16
CA PRO A 169 17.75 19.98 -24.81
C PRO A 169 18.21 20.31 -23.40
N CYS A 170 17.81 21.49 -22.88
CA CYS A 170 18.30 21.99 -21.59
C CYS A 170 17.29 21.82 -20.44
N ASP A 171 16.12 21.25 -20.69
CA ASP A 171 15.11 21.08 -19.65
C ASP A 171 15.61 20.15 -18.55
N LYS A 172 15.40 20.59 -17.32
CA LYS A 172 15.65 19.80 -16.09
C LYS A 172 14.31 19.25 -15.55
N GLY A 173 13.55 18.65 -16.42
CA GLY A 173 12.23 18.12 -16.14
C GLY A 173 11.35 18.09 -17.38
N LEU A 174 10.08 17.79 -17.21
CA LEU A 174 9.09 17.60 -18.28
C LEU A 174 8.13 18.79 -18.35
N ARG A 175 7.90 19.31 -19.53
CA ARG A 175 6.85 20.30 -19.80
C ARG A 175 5.56 19.59 -20.13
N ALA A 176 4.45 20.06 -19.58
CA ALA A 176 3.15 19.53 -19.91
C ALA A 176 2.09 20.63 -20.10
N ARG A 177 1.21 20.45 -21.09
CA ARG A 177 0.06 21.30 -21.35
C ARG A 177 -1.14 20.40 -21.60
N THR A 178 -2.19 20.60 -20.83
CA THR A 178 -3.48 19.94 -21.04
C THR A 178 -4.51 20.98 -21.39
N GLU A 179 -5.33 20.71 -22.40
CA GLU A 179 -6.45 21.52 -22.80
C GLU A 179 -7.71 20.65 -22.82
N MET A 180 -8.78 21.15 -22.20
CA MET A 180 -10.05 20.46 -22.07
C MET A 180 -11.18 21.41 -22.43
N VAL A 181 -12.21 20.93 -23.14
CA VAL A 181 -13.38 21.74 -23.54
C VAL A 181 -14.64 21.15 -22.96
N ASN A 182 -15.49 22.01 -22.39
CA ASN A 182 -16.83 21.62 -22.01
C ASN A 182 -17.73 21.50 -23.26
N GLY A 183 -17.77 20.34 -23.86
CA GLY A 183 -18.66 20.05 -25.01
C GLY A 183 -20.12 19.77 -24.62
N SER A 184 -20.43 19.80 -23.31
CA SER A 184 -21.82 19.64 -22.85
C SER A 184 -22.65 20.91 -23.04
N THR A 185 -23.97 20.78 -22.91
CA THR A 185 -24.90 21.92 -22.98
C THR A 185 -25.04 22.65 -21.65
N ASN A 186 -24.45 22.11 -20.58
CA ASN A 186 -24.58 22.63 -19.21
C ASN A 186 -23.30 23.33 -18.74
N VAL A 187 -23.45 24.31 -17.87
CA VAL A 187 -22.36 24.90 -17.13
C VAL A 187 -21.79 23.84 -16.16
N GLN A 188 -20.48 23.72 -16.12
CA GLN A 188 -19.77 22.80 -15.23
C GLN A 188 -18.91 23.58 -14.22
N THR A 189 -18.57 22.95 -13.11
CA THR A 189 -17.61 23.50 -12.16
C THR A 189 -16.46 22.49 -12.04
N TRP A 190 -15.37 22.76 -12.75
CA TRP A 190 -14.24 21.83 -12.87
C TRP A 190 -12.92 22.46 -12.43
N GLY A 191 -12.03 21.63 -11.88
CA GLY A 191 -10.60 21.89 -11.79
C GLY A 191 -9.89 20.82 -12.62
N LEU A 192 -9.01 21.24 -13.54
CA LEU A 192 -8.16 20.32 -14.30
C LEU A 192 -6.89 20.06 -13.48
N THR A 193 -6.66 18.80 -13.15
CA THR A 193 -5.67 18.37 -12.15
C THR A 193 -4.83 17.24 -12.71
N ASP A 194 -3.59 17.11 -12.26
CA ASP A 194 -2.83 15.87 -12.36
C ASP A 194 -3.04 15.08 -11.07
N ALA A 195 -3.34 13.80 -11.23
CA ALA A 195 -3.28 12.82 -10.15
C ALA A 195 -1.91 12.16 -10.17
N TYR A 196 -1.32 11.98 -9.01
CA TYR A 196 0.00 11.39 -8.80
C TYR A 196 -0.17 10.14 -7.96
N TYR A 197 0.23 9.01 -8.50
CA TYR A 197 0.52 7.83 -7.72
C TYR A 197 2.01 7.82 -7.41
N TRP A 198 2.31 7.81 -6.14
CA TRP A 198 3.68 7.76 -5.66
C TRP A 198 4.07 6.30 -5.45
N SER A 199 5.37 6.05 -5.42
CA SER A 199 5.94 4.78 -5.02
C SER A 199 5.67 4.52 -3.53
N GLY A 200 4.41 4.29 -3.22
CA GLY A 200 3.95 4.02 -1.88
C GLY A 200 4.46 4.99 -0.82
N ARG A 201 4.68 4.48 0.37
CA ARG A 201 5.20 5.25 1.50
C ARG A 201 6.69 5.64 1.37
N GLU A 202 7.35 5.20 0.32
CA GLU A 202 8.75 5.54 0.03
C GLU A 202 8.91 6.93 -0.58
N SER A 203 8.00 7.33 -1.45
CA SER A 203 7.91 8.70 -1.91
C SER A 203 7.20 9.55 -0.86
N LEU A 204 7.85 10.60 -0.41
CA LEU A 204 7.29 11.54 0.56
C LEU A 204 6.79 12.79 -0.15
N PRO A 205 5.49 12.87 -0.46
CA PRO A 205 4.89 14.09 -0.98
C PRO A 205 5.02 15.24 0.00
N PHE A 206 5.36 16.39 -0.52
CA PHE A 206 5.61 17.62 0.23
C PHE A 206 4.90 18.80 -0.42
N ALA A 207 4.13 19.55 0.36
CA ALA A 207 3.51 20.77 -0.11
C ALA A 207 3.61 21.88 0.96
N PRO A 208 4.04 23.12 0.60
CA PRO A 208 4.06 24.24 1.50
C PRO A 208 2.64 24.65 1.95
N GLY A 209 2.44 24.74 3.24
CA GLY A 209 1.19 25.20 3.83
C GLY A 209 1.28 25.22 5.36
N PRO A 210 0.46 26.02 6.06
CA PRO A 210 0.41 26.03 7.53
C PRO A 210 0.15 24.62 8.06
N GLY A 211 1.01 24.14 8.97
CA GLY A 211 0.93 22.79 9.53
C GLY A 211 1.09 21.66 8.51
N SER A 212 1.68 21.95 7.37
CA SER A 212 1.85 21.03 6.23
C SER A 212 3.30 20.56 6.11
N GLY A 213 3.84 20.53 4.91
CA GLY A 213 5.12 19.93 4.61
C GLY A 213 4.90 18.48 4.19
N PHE A 214 5.41 17.52 4.92
CA PHE A 214 5.15 16.09 4.74
C PHE A 214 3.85 15.60 5.40
N VAL A 215 3.19 16.46 6.17
CA VAL A 215 1.88 16.18 6.80
C VAL A 215 0.77 16.53 5.84
N HIS A 216 -0.18 15.63 5.64
CA HIS A 216 -1.46 15.97 5.05
C HIS A 216 -2.52 16.13 6.15
N PRO A 217 -3.47 17.04 6.00
CA PRO A 217 -4.38 17.44 7.09
C PRO A 217 -5.34 16.35 7.55
N SER A 218 -5.70 15.45 6.68
CA SER A 218 -6.41 14.22 6.96
C SER A 218 -6.45 13.39 5.68
N PHE A 219 -6.42 12.09 5.82
CA PHE A 219 -6.62 11.19 4.74
C PHE A 219 -7.92 10.43 4.96
N GLY A 220 -8.87 10.66 4.12
CA GLY A 220 -10.13 9.97 4.10
C GLY A 220 -10.91 10.46 2.90
N LEU A 221 -11.40 9.56 2.08
CA LEU A 221 -11.99 9.92 0.81
C LEU A 221 -13.29 10.67 0.96
N THR A 222 -14.02 10.45 2.04
CA THR A 222 -15.20 11.23 2.42
C THR A 222 -14.87 12.67 2.80
N THR A 223 -13.63 12.94 3.24
CA THR A 223 -13.17 14.27 3.68
C THR A 223 -12.34 15.00 2.63
N ILE A 224 -12.01 14.40 1.50
CA ILE A 224 -11.20 15.03 0.44
C ILE A 224 -11.77 16.38 0.00
N ASN A 225 -13.08 16.53 -0.10
CA ASN A 225 -13.70 17.81 -0.43
C ASN A 225 -13.42 18.93 0.60
N GLY A 226 -13.04 18.58 1.83
CA GLY A 226 -12.67 19.51 2.89
C GLY A 226 -11.18 19.79 3.02
N VAL A 227 -10.33 19.02 2.34
CA VAL A 227 -8.85 19.09 2.49
C VAL A 227 -8.12 19.70 1.32
N TYR A 228 -8.83 20.25 0.34
CA TYR A 228 -8.20 21.03 -0.72
C TYR A 228 -7.50 22.23 -0.15
N ARG A 229 -6.23 22.37 -0.48
CA ARG A 229 -5.39 23.51 -0.13
C ARG A 229 -4.75 24.11 -1.36
N THR A 230 -4.33 25.35 -1.24
CA THR A 230 -3.53 26.01 -2.27
C THR A 230 -2.07 26.04 -1.83
N PHE A 231 -1.18 25.69 -2.73
CA PHE A 231 0.26 25.69 -2.49
C PHE A 231 1.01 26.15 -3.75
N PRO A 232 2.20 26.75 -3.60
CA PRO A 232 2.95 27.27 -4.74
C PRO A 232 3.54 26.18 -5.65
N TYR A 233 3.80 25.02 -5.12
CA TYR A 233 4.29 23.81 -5.78
C TYR A 233 3.98 22.61 -4.89
N MET A 234 3.97 21.44 -5.48
CA MET A 234 3.98 20.16 -4.80
C MET A 234 5.23 19.41 -5.22
N ALA A 235 5.89 18.75 -4.29
CA ALA A 235 7.09 17.97 -4.54
C ALA A 235 6.97 16.58 -3.91
N ALA A 236 7.82 15.67 -4.34
CA ALA A 236 8.06 14.41 -3.66
C ALA A 236 9.53 14.04 -3.77
N ASN A 237 10.02 13.36 -2.75
CA ASN A 237 11.28 12.65 -2.86
C ASN A 237 11.00 11.17 -2.72
N GLY A 238 11.81 10.36 -3.36
CA GLY A 238 11.88 8.94 -3.08
C GLY A 238 12.85 8.65 -1.96
N HIS A 239 12.77 7.46 -1.43
CA HIS A 239 13.74 6.88 -0.53
C HIS A 239 14.25 5.56 -1.11
N SER A 240 15.54 5.29 -0.99
CA SER A 240 16.13 4.04 -1.42
C SER A 240 17.28 3.66 -0.51
N SER A 241 17.46 2.37 -0.28
CA SER A 241 18.62 1.85 0.44
C SER A 241 19.92 2.04 -0.33
N ASP A 242 19.86 2.27 -1.63
CA ASP A 242 21.00 2.66 -2.44
C ASP A 242 20.92 4.14 -2.82
N ASP A 243 22.05 4.80 -2.94
CA ASP A 243 22.22 6.26 -2.93
C ASP A 243 21.72 7.02 -4.18
N LYS A 244 20.87 6.46 -5.02
CA LYS A 244 20.45 7.05 -6.30
C LYS A 244 18.94 7.30 -6.36
N ILE A 245 18.53 8.51 -6.02
CA ILE A 245 17.12 8.91 -5.93
C ILE A 245 16.89 10.17 -6.78
N SER A 246 15.74 10.24 -7.45
CA SER A 246 15.25 11.47 -8.06
C SER A 246 14.20 12.12 -7.18
N SER A 247 14.32 13.41 -6.91
CA SER A 247 13.22 14.21 -6.39
C SER A 247 12.48 14.90 -7.54
N ILE A 248 11.17 15.10 -7.36
CA ILE A 248 10.28 15.65 -8.37
C ILE A 248 9.48 16.80 -7.76
N ALA A 249 9.20 17.85 -8.54
CA ALA A 249 8.23 18.85 -8.14
C ALA A 249 7.35 19.30 -9.32
N ALA A 250 6.08 19.54 -9.04
CA ALA A 250 5.12 20.10 -9.97
C ALA A 250 4.90 21.59 -9.68
N VAL A 251 5.00 22.42 -10.72
CA VAL A 251 4.82 23.86 -10.63
C VAL A 251 4.03 24.37 -11.85
N SER A 252 3.07 25.27 -11.63
CA SER A 252 2.35 25.89 -12.73
C SER A 252 3.24 26.89 -13.50
N CYS A 253 3.10 26.90 -14.83
CA CYS A 253 3.73 27.88 -15.71
C CYS A 253 2.87 29.14 -15.94
N THR A 254 1.67 29.18 -15.41
CA THR A 254 0.71 30.28 -15.59
C THR A 254 0.17 30.85 -14.29
N GLU A 255 -0.08 29.97 -13.31
CA GLU A 255 -0.71 30.32 -12.05
C GLU A 255 0.32 30.46 -10.91
N SER A 256 0.00 31.30 -9.94
CA SER A 256 0.85 31.49 -8.75
C SER A 256 0.75 30.36 -7.74
N THR A 257 -0.36 29.61 -7.77
CA THR A 257 -0.63 28.48 -6.88
C THR A 257 -1.32 27.35 -7.62
N LEU A 258 -1.11 26.15 -7.13
CA LEU A 258 -1.90 24.95 -7.44
C LEU A 258 -2.96 24.78 -6.35
N GLU A 259 -4.06 24.10 -6.67
CA GLU A 259 -5.07 23.62 -5.73
C GLU A 259 -5.07 22.10 -5.73
N GLY A 260 -5.11 21.49 -4.56
CA GLY A 260 -5.11 20.04 -4.44
C GLY A 260 -4.89 19.54 -3.03
N PHE A 261 -4.44 18.33 -2.92
CA PHE A 261 -4.05 17.67 -1.67
C PHE A 261 -2.81 16.81 -1.90
N HIS A 262 -2.13 16.44 -0.81
CA HIS A 262 -1.03 15.49 -0.85
C HIS A 262 -1.20 14.43 0.22
N SER A 263 -0.87 13.20 -0.11
CA SER A 263 -0.82 12.05 0.80
C SER A 263 0.29 11.11 0.36
N ASP A 264 0.55 10.09 1.15
CA ASP A 264 1.65 9.13 0.91
C ASP A 264 1.36 8.10 -0.18
N GLN A 265 0.15 7.98 -0.66
CA GLN A 265 -0.22 7.05 -1.73
C GLN A 265 -0.62 7.80 -3.00
N ILE A 266 -1.54 8.74 -2.86
CA ILE A 266 -2.08 9.51 -3.97
C ILE A 266 -2.07 11.00 -3.62
N SER A 267 -1.73 11.82 -4.59
CA SER A 267 -1.85 13.28 -4.49
C SER A 267 -2.56 13.82 -5.71
N ALA A 268 -3.06 15.05 -5.62
CA ALA A 268 -3.57 15.77 -6.78
C ALA A 268 -3.16 17.23 -6.71
N ALA A 269 -2.77 17.80 -7.85
CA ALA A 269 -2.43 19.20 -7.94
C ALA A 269 -2.79 19.75 -9.32
N GLY A 270 -3.46 20.90 -9.36
CA GLY A 270 -3.88 21.47 -10.63
C GLY A 270 -4.50 22.85 -10.51
N LEU A 271 -5.34 23.18 -11.48
CA LEU A 271 -6.05 24.44 -11.51
C LEU A 271 -7.14 24.49 -10.43
N LYS A 272 -7.25 25.64 -9.80
CA LYS A 272 -8.40 25.94 -8.94
C LYS A 272 -9.71 25.68 -9.69
N ARG A 273 -10.69 25.13 -8.98
CA ARG A 273 -12.03 24.94 -9.53
C ARG A 273 -12.62 26.25 -10.05
N GLN A 274 -13.15 26.23 -11.25
CA GLN A 274 -13.75 27.36 -11.91
C GLN A 274 -14.98 26.97 -12.70
N ILE A 275 -15.83 27.95 -12.96
CA ILE A 275 -17.05 27.76 -13.77
C ILE A 275 -16.63 27.69 -15.22
N VAL A 276 -16.99 26.61 -15.90
CA VAL A 276 -16.70 26.36 -17.32
C VAL A 276 -18.03 26.33 -18.08
N PRO A 277 -18.39 27.40 -18.83
CA PRO A 277 -19.62 27.44 -19.61
C PRO A 277 -19.55 26.42 -20.77
N PRO A 278 -20.70 26.10 -21.40
CA PRO A 278 -20.70 25.32 -22.63
C PRO A 278 -19.75 25.92 -23.68
N ARG A 279 -18.91 25.06 -24.27
CA ARG A 279 -17.81 25.41 -25.20
C ARG A 279 -16.67 26.24 -24.56
N GLY A 280 -16.69 26.46 -23.23
CA GLY A 280 -15.56 27.01 -22.53
C GLY A 280 -14.44 25.98 -22.42
N SER A 281 -13.20 26.45 -22.26
CA SER A 281 -12.02 25.59 -22.14
C SER A 281 -11.26 25.85 -20.84
N LEU A 282 -10.59 24.81 -20.35
CA LEU A 282 -9.56 24.87 -19.34
C LEU A 282 -8.22 24.55 -19.98
N ILE A 283 -7.18 25.31 -19.61
CA ILE A 283 -5.81 25.08 -20.06
C ILE A 283 -4.91 25.05 -18.83
N PHE A 284 -4.19 23.95 -18.66
CA PHE A 284 -3.25 23.77 -17.57
C PHE A 284 -1.82 23.55 -18.11
N GLU A 285 -0.97 24.55 -17.91
CA GLU A 285 0.46 24.47 -18.24
C GLU A 285 1.27 24.31 -16.95
N ARG A 286 2.11 23.27 -16.91
CA ARG A 286 2.94 22.96 -15.76
C ARG A 286 4.27 22.37 -16.19
N PHE A 287 5.21 22.47 -15.28
CA PHE A 287 6.55 21.92 -15.41
C PHE A 287 6.79 20.94 -14.25
N PHE A 288 7.17 19.72 -14.59
CA PHE A 288 7.61 18.72 -13.62
C PHE A 288 9.13 18.79 -13.55
N THR A 289 9.68 19.38 -12.50
CA THR A 289 11.14 19.44 -12.30
C THR A 289 11.64 18.14 -11.72
N VAL A 290 12.86 17.75 -12.11
CA VAL A 290 13.51 16.52 -11.64
C VAL A 290 14.93 16.85 -11.21
N ALA A 291 15.35 16.35 -10.04
CA ALA A 291 16.69 16.60 -9.52
C ALA A 291 17.27 15.36 -8.83
N ASP A 292 18.58 15.20 -8.93
CA ASP A 292 19.37 14.23 -8.19
C ASP A 292 19.55 14.72 -6.75
N SER A 293 18.55 14.46 -5.91
CA SER A 293 18.55 14.92 -4.53
C SER A 293 17.70 13.98 -3.66
N LYS A 294 18.23 13.60 -2.52
CA LYS A 294 17.56 12.73 -1.53
C LYS A 294 16.43 13.43 -0.80
N GLY A 295 16.49 14.75 -0.66
CA GLY A 295 15.42 15.60 -0.17
C GLY A 295 14.63 16.23 -1.29
N VAL A 296 13.54 16.89 -0.97
CA VAL A 296 12.71 17.60 -1.97
C VAL A 296 13.38 18.88 -2.50
N SER A 297 14.42 19.40 -1.84
CA SER A 297 15.03 20.70 -2.13
C SER A 297 15.52 20.83 -3.56
N GLY A 298 16.17 19.81 -4.10
CA GLY A 298 16.71 19.88 -5.47
C GLY A 298 15.64 20.15 -6.52
N ALA A 299 14.53 19.43 -6.47
CA ALA A 299 13.39 19.67 -7.37
C ALA A 299 12.66 20.98 -7.07
N ILE A 300 12.53 21.35 -5.78
CA ILE A 300 11.92 22.63 -5.37
C ILE A 300 12.77 23.81 -5.88
N ASP A 301 14.08 23.76 -5.75
CA ASP A 301 14.97 24.82 -6.23
C ASP A 301 14.81 25.05 -7.75
N LEU A 302 14.66 23.98 -8.53
CA LEU A 302 14.32 24.08 -9.95
C LEU A 302 12.91 24.65 -10.17
N ALA A 303 11.91 24.24 -9.38
CA ALA A 303 10.56 24.79 -9.44
C ALA A 303 10.55 26.29 -9.11
N LEU A 304 11.37 26.75 -8.16
CA LEU A 304 11.55 28.15 -7.84
C LEU A 304 12.21 28.92 -9.00
N GLN A 305 13.17 28.33 -9.73
CA GLN A 305 13.71 28.91 -10.95
C GLN A 305 12.63 29.08 -12.05
N VAL A 306 11.74 28.11 -12.21
CA VAL A 306 10.58 28.26 -13.09
C VAL A 306 9.71 29.43 -12.64
N ARG A 307 9.39 29.54 -11.34
CA ARG A 307 8.57 30.63 -10.78
C ARG A 307 9.23 32.00 -10.95
N LYS A 308 10.56 32.08 -10.87
CA LYS A 308 11.31 33.31 -11.17
C LYS A 308 11.05 33.78 -12.60
N GLN A 309 11.12 32.86 -13.56
CA GLN A 309 10.95 33.18 -14.98
C GLN A 309 9.49 33.51 -15.35
N VAL A 310 8.54 32.81 -14.76
CA VAL A 310 7.11 32.92 -15.09
C VAL A 310 6.46 34.05 -14.31
N LEU A 311 6.78 34.21 -13.01
CA LEU A 311 6.10 35.11 -12.06
C LEU A 311 6.99 36.28 -11.61
N GLY A 312 8.29 36.31 -11.95
CA GLY A 312 9.23 37.31 -11.47
C GLY A 312 9.59 37.19 -9.99
N GLN A 313 9.31 36.04 -9.34
CA GLN A 313 9.59 35.83 -7.93
C GLN A 313 11.10 35.83 -7.66
N GLN A 314 11.56 36.49 -6.57
CA GLN A 314 12.95 36.57 -6.19
C GLN A 314 13.26 35.58 -5.07
N PHE A 315 14.47 35.05 -5.08
CA PHE A 315 14.94 34.05 -4.12
C PHE A 315 16.33 34.39 -3.62
N VAL A 316 16.63 33.88 -2.44
CA VAL A 316 17.97 33.91 -1.83
C VAL A 316 18.42 32.48 -1.57
N LYS A 317 19.74 32.28 -1.58
CA LYS A 317 20.32 30.98 -1.24
C LYS A 317 20.69 30.96 0.23
N LEU A 318 20.22 29.94 0.92
CA LEU A 318 20.65 29.59 2.26
C LEU A 318 21.69 28.47 2.17
N THR A 319 22.80 28.61 2.89
CA THR A 319 23.84 27.57 3.01
C THR A 319 24.09 27.29 4.47
N GLY A 320 24.57 26.11 4.80
CA GLY A 320 24.89 25.75 6.18
C GLY A 320 25.56 24.39 6.28
N LYS A 321 25.84 23.96 7.49
CA LYS A 321 26.46 22.68 7.77
C LYS A 321 25.80 21.98 8.95
N VAL A 322 25.66 20.67 8.88
CA VAL A 322 25.25 19.80 9.99
C VAL A 322 26.46 19.01 10.46
N GLU A 323 26.70 18.98 11.76
CA GLU A 323 27.76 18.19 12.40
C GLU A 323 27.18 17.39 13.58
N ARG A 324 27.88 16.37 14.01
CA ARG A 324 27.50 15.58 15.20
C ARG A 324 28.45 15.90 16.37
N MET A 325 27.86 16.08 17.57
CA MET A 325 28.62 16.30 18.80
C MET A 325 29.32 15.01 19.23
N GLY A 326 30.61 14.90 19.04
CA GLY A 326 31.41 13.77 19.54
C GLY A 326 30.91 12.41 18.99
N GLY A 327 31.45 11.35 19.54
CA GLY A 327 31.10 9.95 19.19
C GLY A 327 32.24 9.24 18.46
N MET A 328 32.30 7.92 18.64
CA MET A 328 33.19 7.06 17.87
C MET A 328 32.45 6.58 16.62
N GLY A 329 33.00 6.81 15.47
CA GLY A 329 32.43 6.46 14.17
C GLY A 329 32.43 7.66 13.21
N THR A 330 32.35 7.39 11.94
CA THR A 330 32.29 8.42 10.90
C THR A 330 30.86 8.94 10.78
N PHE A 331 30.64 10.23 11.09
CA PHE A 331 29.36 10.87 10.83
C PHE A 331 29.17 11.05 9.31
N ASN A 332 28.11 10.50 8.79
CA ASN A 332 27.65 10.72 7.44
C ASN A 332 26.29 11.44 7.49
N ALA A 333 26.33 12.76 7.28
CA ALA A 333 25.12 13.59 7.40
C ALA A 333 24.03 13.21 6.38
N GLU A 334 24.42 12.77 5.21
CA GLU A 334 23.49 12.31 4.16
C GLU A 334 22.63 11.11 4.59
N ARG A 335 23.14 10.27 5.49
CA ARG A 335 22.43 9.10 6.03
C ARG A 335 21.79 9.32 7.38
N GLN A 336 22.13 10.41 8.06
CA GLN A 336 21.81 10.56 9.49
C GLN A 336 21.13 11.88 9.81
N ALA A 337 21.01 12.81 8.86
CA ALA A 337 20.48 14.13 9.09
C ALA A 337 19.51 14.60 8.01
N SER A 338 18.60 15.46 8.40
CA SER A 338 17.67 16.18 7.53
C SER A 338 17.52 17.61 8.03
N VAL A 339 17.37 18.56 7.12
CA VAL A 339 17.15 19.97 7.44
C VAL A 339 15.84 20.42 6.83
N ILE A 340 14.96 21.02 7.63
CA ILE A 340 13.71 21.59 7.14
C ILE A 340 13.76 23.11 7.31
N ILE A 341 13.35 23.83 6.27
CA ILE A 341 13.31 25.29 6.26
C ILE A 341 11.85 25.73 6.23
N ILE A 342 11.47 26.50 7.26
CA ILE A 342 10.09 26.85 7.56
C ILE A 342 9.96 28.38 7.51
N GLU A 343 8.99 28.90 6.78
CA GLU A 343 8.62 30.31 6.85
C GLU A 343 7.89 30.58 8.17
N GLY A 344 8.48 31.41 9.03
CA GLY A 344 7.96 31.73 10.35
C GLY A 344 9.07 31.97 11.37
N ALA A 345 8.67 32.38 12.57
CA ALA A 345 9.56 32.55 13.70
C ALA A 345 9.81 31.23 14.43
N LEU A 346 10.78 31.21 15.35
CA LEU A 346 11.02 30.08 16.24
C LEU A 346 9.74 29.69 17.00
N GLY A 347 9.50 28.38 17.05
CA GLY A 347 8.36 27.84 17.78
C GLY A 347 7.00 28.14 17.15
N ALA A 348 6.97 28.56 15.87
CA ALA A 348 5.71 28.79 15.17
C ALA A 348 4.81 27.53 15.11
N GLY A 349 5.38 26.35 15.31
CA GLY A 349 4.63 25.08 15.31
C GLY A 349 3.80 24.93 14.04
N ASP A 350 2.52 24.61 14.20
CA ASP A 350 1.58 24.42 13.08
C ASP A 350 1.25 25.72 12.32
N ALA A 351 1.63 26.90 12.84
CA ALA A 351 1.49 28.16 12.13
C ALA A 351 2.63 28.42 11.13
N GLY A 352 3.75 27.71 11.23
CA GLY A 352 4.87 27.78 10.29
C GLY A 352 4.50 27.14 8.94
N ILE A 353 5.12 27.64 7.86
CA ILE A 353 4.92 27.10 6.51
C ILE A 353 6.23 26.43 6.08
N PRO A 354 6.34 25.08 6.13
CA PRO A 354 7.49 24.41 5.58
C PRO A 354 7.63 24.71 4.09
N ALA A 355 8.80 25.22 3.70
CA ALA A 355 9.08 25.61 2.32
C ALA A 355 9.87 24.56 1.57
N THR A 356 10.82 23.89 2.26
CA THR A 356 11.66 22.86 1.63
C THR A 356 12.31 21.97 2.68
N GLN A 357 12.76 20.81 2.25
CA GLN A 357 13.52 19.86 3.06
C GLN A 357 14.79 19.45 2.31
N VAL A 358 15.91 19.52 2.98
CA VAL A 358 17.23 19.19 2.45
C VAL A 358 17.81 17.99 3.18
N VAL A 359 18.32 17.02 2.45
CA VAL A 359 19.25 16.03 3.00
C VAL A 359 20.66 16.58 2.77
N PRO A 360 21.46 16.83 3.83
CA PRO A 360 22.81 17.33 3.69
C PRO A 360 23.72 16.37 2.89
N LYS A 361 24.77 16.88 2.29
CA LYS A 361 25.82 16.03 1.70
C LYS A 361 26.54 15.23 2.80
N ALA A 362 27.29 14.23 2.43
CA ALA A 362 28.01 13.38 3.38
C ALA A 362 28.93 14.15 4.32
N ASP A 363 29.50 15.28 3.87
CA ASP A 363 30.35 16.18 4.68
C ASP A 363 29.54 17.15 5.59
N GLY A 364 28.23 17.05 5.57
CA GLY A 364 27.30 17.86 6.34
C GLY A 364 26.87 19.16 5.67
N THR A 365 27.47 19.57 4.57
CA THR A 365 27.08 20.82 3.88
C THR A 365 25.72 20.70 3.21
N PHE A 366 24.94 21.78 3.22
CA PHE A 366 23.65 21.85 2.55
C PHE A 366 23.38 23.25 1.98
N GLU A 367 22.52 23.30 0.97
CA GLU A 367 22.02 24.54 0.39
C GLU A 367 20.57 24.38 -0.06
N ALA A 368 19.83 25.49 -0.06
CA ALA A 368 18.47 25.57 -0.58
C ALA A 368 18.13 26.99 -1.01
N LEU A 369 17.21 27.13 -1.97
CA LEU A 369 16.61 28.40 -2.35
C LEU A 369 15.33 28.66 -1.55
N VAL A 370 15.13 29.90 -1.11
CA VAL A 370 13.88 30.33 -0.45
C VAL A 370 13.47 31.72 -0.92
N PRO A 371 12.17 32.10 -0.89
CA PRO A 371 11.72 33.43 -1.22
C PRO A 371 12.43 34.51 -0.37
N THR A 372 12.81 35.63 -1.01
CA THR A 372 13.49 36.74 -0.32
C THR A 372 12.58 37.54 0.58
N GLY A 373 13.15 38.23 1.58
CA GLY A 373 12.45 39.20 2.45
C GLY A 373 11.52 38.55 3.49
N ARG A 374 11.82 37.32 3.88
CA ARG A 374 11.01 36.56 4.85
C ARG A 374 11.84 36.14 6.06
N THR A 375 11.15 35.76 7.13
CA THR A 375 11.75 35.13 8.31
C THR A 375 11.71 33.63 8.17
N TRP A 376 12.83 32.97 8.43
CA TRP A 376 13.01 31.55 8.28
C TRP A 376 13.41 30.90 9.59
N ALA A 377 12.68 29.90 10.02
CA ALA A 377 13.11 28.94 11.03
C ALA A 377 13.74 27.74 10.31
N VAL A 378 14.89 27.29 10.79
CA VAL A 378 15.64 26.16 10.23
C VAL A 378 15.81 25.10 11.29
N GLU A 379 15.27 23.92 11.01
CA GLU A 379 15.33 22.77 11.90
C GLU A 379 16.29 21.71 11.35
N ALA A 380 17.23 21.26 12.18
CA ALA A 380 18.04 20.09 11.89
C ALA A 380 17.48 18.87 12.64
N HIS A 381 17.23 17.81 11.91
CA HIS A 381 16.61 16.58 12.36
C HIS A 381 17.60 15.40 12.31
N ALA A 382 17.46 14.49 13.28
CA ALA A 382 18.05 13.15 13.26
C ALA A 382 17.08 12.17 13.90
N PHE A 383 17.06 10.91 13.41
CA PHE A 383 16.15 9.88 13.89
C PHE A 383 14.67 10.30 13.82
N GLY A 384 14.29 10.95 12.72
CA GLY A 384 12.92 11.44 12.51
C GLY A 384 12.47 12.55 13.46
N ARG A 385 13.38 13.17 14.23
CA ARG A 385 13.08 14.14 15.27
C ARG A 385 13.91 15.40 15.13
N LYS A 386 13.27 16.55 15.39
CA LYS A 386 13.95 17.84 15.54
C LYS A 386 14.95 17.79 16.71
N GLN A 387 16.19 18.15 16.43
CA GLN A 387 17.28 18.23 17.40
C GLN A 387 17.70 19.67 17.70
N VAL A 388 17.76 20.51 16.66
CA VAL A 388 18.21 21.91 16.76
C VAL A 388 17.31 22.78 15.89
N GLU A 389 16.98 23.98 16.38
CA GLU A 389 16.21 24.97 15.64
C GLU A 389 16.85 26.37 15.80
N ARG A 390 16.91 27.12 14.70
CA ARG A 390 17.35 28.54 14.68
C ARG A 390 16.47 29.38 13.77
N ALA A 391 16.29 30.67 14.10
CA ALA A 391 15.57 31.59 13.25
C ALA A 391 16.49 32.67 12.65
N PHE A 392 16.14 33.11 11.45
CA PHE A 392 16.85 34.13 10.67
C PHE A 392 15.80 35.12 10.13
N GLU A 393 15.87 36.38 10.59
CA GLU A 393 14.85 37.36 10.28
C GLU A 393 15.16 38.16 9.01
N ASN A 394 14.10 38.48 8.24
CA ASN A 394 14.18 39.40 7.08
C ASN A 394 15.30 39.05 6.08
N VAL A 395 15.46 37.79 5.74
CA VAL A 395 16.53 37.31 4.86
C VAL A 395 16.31 37.84 3.43
N SER A 396 17.10 38.84 3.05
CA SER A 396 16.97 39.52 1.76
C SER A 396 18.16 39.34 0.82
N ALA A 397 19.18 38.62 1.25
CA ALA A 397 20.38 38.25 0.49
C ALA A 397 20.83 36.84 0.85
N ASP A 398 21.70 36.25 0.07
CA ASP A 398 22.30 34.94 0.35
C ASP A 398 22.91 34.94 1.76
N LEU A 399 22.67 33.85 2.50
CA LEU A 399 23.00 33.76 3.91
C LEU A 399 23.61 32.42 4.26
N ASP A 400 24.77 32.48 4.96
CA ASP A 400 25.34 31.33 5.64
C ASP A 400 24.70 31.18 7.04
N LEU A 401 24.01 30.08 7.26
CA LEU A 401 23.29 29.73 8.49
C LEU A 401 24.26 29.22 9.59
N GLY A 402 25.54 28.96 9.24
CA GLY A 402 26.52 28.35 10.12
C GLY A 402 26.26 26.85 10.37
N THR A 403 26.83 26.34 11.47
CA THR A 403 26.80 24.92 11.79
C THR A 403 25.70 24.58 12.78
N PHE A 404 24.92 23.53 12.47
CA PHE A 404 23.94 22.88 13.33
C PHE A 404 24.56 21.60 13.92
N VAL A 405 24.60 21.50 15.25
CA VAL A 405 25.27 20.38 15.94
C VAL A 405 24.23 19.42 16.48
N LEU A 406 24.20 18.20 15.93
CA LEU A 406 23.32 17.10 16.36
C LEU A 406 23.90 16.37 17.60
N PRO A 407 23.06 15.75 18.43
CA PRO A 407 23.50 14.91 19.54
C PRO A 407 24.38 13.74 19.09
N ALA A 408 25.15 13.18 20.03
CA ALA A 408 25.92 11.96 19.83
C ALA A 408 25.01 10.74 19.69
N THR A 409 25.51 9.71 18.99
CA THR A 409 24.86 8.39 18.81
C THR A 409 25.79 7.28 19.29
N GLY A 410 25.28 6.06 19.40
CA GLY A 410 26.08 4.86 19.71
C GLY A 410 25.95 3.82 18.61
N PRO A 411 27.08 3.33 18.05
CA PRO A 411 27.05 2.22 17.11
C PRO A 411 26.83 0.89 17.86
N LEU A 412 25.80 0.15 17.45
CA LEU A 412 25.53 -1.20 17.91
C LEU A 412 25.87 -2.19 16.80
N THR A 413 26.55 -3.27 17.19
CA THR A 413 26.76 -4.47 16.36
C THR A 413 25.92 -5.59 16.94
N PHE A 414 25.10 -6.23 16.13
CA PHE A 414 24.24 -7.33 16.53
C PHE A 414 24.77 -8.66 16.02
N ARG A 415 24.60 -9.70 16.84
CA ARG A 415 24.88 -11.09 16.52
C ARG A 415 23.67 -11.93 16.86
N VAL A 416 23.17 -12.74 15.91
CA VAL A 416 22.05 -13.65 16.15
C VAL A 416 22.39 -15.05 15.64
N GLU A 417 22.20 -16.05 16.47
CA GLU A 417 22.51 -17.45 16.15
C GLU A 417 21.41 -18.40 16.62
N GLU A 418 21.28 -19.54 15.98
CA GLU A 418 20.54 -20.68 16.51
C GLU A 418 21.34 -21.32 17.67
N ARG A 419 20.70 -21.49 18.81
CA ARG A 419 21.39 -22.04 20.03
C ARG A 419 21.91 -23.44 19.83
N ALA A 420 21.17 -24.32 19.14
CA ALA A 420 21.52 -25.74 19.03
C ALA A 420 22.83 -25.99 18.27
N GLY A 421 23.04 -25.22 17.19
CA GLY A 421 24.22 -25.37 16.31
C GLY A 421 25.23 -24.24 16.41
N MET A 422 24.93 -23.17 17.14
CA MET A 422 25.68 -21.90 17.13
C MET A 422 25.82 -21.38 15.67
N THR A 423 24.77 -21.58 14.88
CA THR A 423 24.73 -21.25 13.46
C THR A 423 24.15 -19.85 13.30
N PRO A 424 24.82 -18.94 12.59
CA PRO A 424 24.24 -17.64 12.27
C PRO A 424 22.91 -17.78 11.53
N ILE A 425 21.89 -17.01 11.95
CA ILE A 425 20.57 -17.00 11.32
C ILE A 425 20.13 -15.58 10.96
N ASP A 426 19.29 -15.48 9.93
CA ASP A 426 18.55 -14.24 9.65
C ASP A 426 17.54 -13.99 10.77
N ALA A 427 17.30 -12.74 11.12
CA ALA A 427 16.37 -12.39 12.17
C ALA A 427 15.90 -10.94 12.03
N GLU A 428 14.91 -10.58 12.79
CA GLU A 428 14.46 -9.19 12.94
C GLU A 428 14.64 -8.75 14.40
N LEU A 429 15.23 -7.56 14.57
CA LEU A 429 15.42 -6.95 15.89
C LEU A 429 14.47 -5.77 16.06
N PHE A 430 13.87 -5.68 17.24
CA PHE A 430 12.97 -4.61 17.63
C PHE A 430 13.59 -3.82 18.77
N LEU A 431 13.83 -2.53 18.58
CA LEU A 431 14.37 -1.66 19.61
C LEU A 431 13.19 -0.90 20.24
N VAL A 432 12.90 -1.19 21.50
CA VAL A 432 11.79 -0.61 22.25
C VAL A 432 12.34 0.18 23.44
N PRO A 433 12.04 1.50 23.58
CA PRO A 433 12.48 2.24 24.78
C PRO A 433 12.01 1.58 26.06
N THR A 434 12.87 1.55 27.09
CA THR A 434 12.59 0.80 28.34
C THR A 434 11.47 1.42 29.17
N THR A 435 11.19 2.70 29.01
CA THR A 435 10.16 3.45 29.74
C THR A 435 9.52 4.49 28.85
N ASP A 436 8.37 5.03 29.23
CA ASP A 436 7.73 6.15 28.53
C ASP A 436 8.61 7.40 28.52
N GLU A 437 9.43 7.60 29.55
CA GLU A 437 10.39 8.69 29.60
C GLU A 437 11.51 8.52 28.55
N GLU A 438 12.03 7.31 28.37
CA GLU A 438 12.97 7.01 27.29
C GLU A 438 12.31 7.12 25.92
N ALA A 439 11.07 6.67 25.75
CA ALA A 439 10.31 6.83 24.52
C ALA A 439 10.14 8.31 24.16
N ALA A 440 9.79 9.16 25.11
CA ALA A 440 9.63 10.60 24.88
C ALA A 440 10.91 11.30 24.40
N LYS A 441 12.10 10.72 24.65
CA LYS A 441 13.38 11.24 24.17
C LYS A 441 13.63 10.95 22.68
N VAL A 442 13.02 9.90 22.14
CA VAL A 442 13.29 9.38 20.79
C VAL A 442 12.09 9.42 19.85
N VAL A 443 10.87 9.52 20.41
CA VAL A 443 9.66 9.81 19.62
C VAL A 443 9.77 11.19 18.99
N GLY A 444 9.43 11.29 17.75
CA GLY A 444 9.44 12.56 17.03
C GLY A 444 8.71 12.46 15.72
N SER A 445 8.66 13.56 15.03
CA SER A 445 7.96 13.68 13.77
C SER A 445 8.74 14.58 12.83
N LEU A 446 8.78 14.19 11.57
CA LEU A 446 9.20 15.06 10.50
C LEU A 446 7.95 15.82 10.04
N HIS A 447 7.60 16.91 10.72
CA HIS A 447 6.34 17.64 10.53
C HIS A 447 5.09 16.75 10.64
N GLY A 448 4.94 16.10 11.80
CA GLY A 448 3.79 15.27 12.12
C GLY A 448 3.79 13.87 11.54
N ARG A 449 4.67 13.60 10.57
CA ARG A 449 4.82 12.27 10.01
C ARG A 449 5.73 11.40 10.88
N PHE A 450 5.43 10.10 11.00
CA PHE A 450 6.24 9.11 11.74
C PHE A 450 6.33 9.31 13.25
N THR A 451 5.27 9.84 13.86
CA THR A 451 5.21 10.04 15.30
C THR A 451 5.29 8.73 16.11
N THR A 452 4.99 7.60 15.51
CA THR A 452 4.97 6.28 16.17
C THR A 452 6.32 5.57 16.18
N CYS A 453 7.29 5.99 15.36
CA CYS A 453 8.61 5.39 15.33
C CYS A 453 9.48 5.88 16.48
N ALA A 454 9.89 4.96 17.36
CA ALA A 454 10.69 5.27 18.56
C ALA A 454 11.71 4.17 18.84
N PRO A 455 12.97 4.29 18.43
CA PRO A 455 13.55 5.35 17.59
C PRO A 455 13.34 5.13 16.10
N TRP A 456 13.43 6.18 15.32
CA TRP A 456 13.52 6.08 13.87
C TRP A 456 14.97 5.79 13.43
N LEU A 457 15.26 4.60 12.97
CA LEU A 457 16.62 4.15 12.62
C LEU A 457 16.95 4.27 11.13
N GLY A 458 15.95 4.54 10.30
CA GLY A 458 16.13 4.67 8.87
C GLY A 458 16.84 5.94 8.43
N PRO A 459 17.26 6.00 7.16
CA PRO A 459 17.90 7.19 6.61
C PRO A 459 16.92 8.36 6.49
N PRO A 460 17.38 9.63 6.50
CA PRO A 460 16.56 10.78 6.19
C PRO A 460 16.16 10.75 4.68
N PRO A 461 15.05 11.38 4.30
CA PRO A 461 14.22 12.25 5.12
C PRO A 461 13.25 11.54 6.06
N GLY A 462 13.37 10.25 6.24
CA GLY A 462 12.60 9.54 7.22
C GLY A 462 11.55 8.57 6.69
N ALA A 463 11.50 8.28 5.41
CA ALA A 463 10.74 7.17 4.85
C ALA A 463 11.58 5.90 4.99
N SER A 464 11.62 5.32 6.13
CA SER A 464 12.33 4.06 6.30
C SER A 464 11.35 2.95 6.58
N PRO A 465 11.41 1.82 5.86
CA PRO A 465 10.68 0.62 6.23
C PRO A 465 11.12 0.10 7.60
N ALA A 466 12.34 0.43 8.03
CA ALA A 466 12.90 -0.09 9.26
C ALA A 466 12.28 0.50 10.54
N CYS A 467 11.90 1.76 10.59
CA CYS A 467 11.46 2.43 11.82
C CYS A 467 12.37 2.10 13.01
N ASN A 468 11.89 1.36 14.00
CA ASN A 468 12.68 0.85 15.15
C ASN A 468 13.15 -0.60 14.97
N ARG A 469 13.22 -1.09 13.74
CA ARG A 469 13.55 -2.48 13.40
C ARG A 469 14.90 -2.56 12.68
N VAL A 470 15.60 -3.66 12.86
CA VAL A 470 16.86 -3.96 12.18
C VAL A 470 16.79 -5.38 11.63
N LEU A 471 16.93 -5.53 10.32
CA LEU A 471 17.06 -6.83 9.69
C LEU A 471 18.51 -7.35 9.89
N VAL A 472 18.61 -8.58 10.37
CA VAL A 472 19.86 -9.30 10.56
C VAL A 472 20.04 -10.28 9.41
N ARG A 473 21.16 -10.23 8.71
CA ARG A 473 21.51 -11.17 7.65
C ARG A 473 22.69 -12.05 8.05
N ASN A 474 22.53 -13.35 7.93
CA ASN A 474 23.57 -14.33 8.28
C ASN A 474 24.15 -14.08 9.69
N GLY A 475 23.29 -13.77 10.64
CA GLY A 475 23.66 -13.52 12.02
C GLY A 475 24.24 -12.14 12.32
N ASP A 476 24.42 -11.25 11.33
CA ASP A 476 25.11 -9.99 11.51
C ASP A 476 24.27 -8.78 11.09
N ALA A 477 24.27 -7.73 11.93
CA ALA A 477 23.76 -6.42 11.58
C ALA A 477 24.47 -5.31 12.35
N THR A 478 24.37 -4.07 11.87
CA THR A 478 24.84 -2.86 12.57
C THR A 478 23.80 -1.76 12.46
N ALA A 479 23.68 -0.94 13.52
CA ALA A 479 22.85 0.26 13.49
C ALA A 479 23.48 1.38 14.33
N GLU A 480 23.33 2.60 13.86
CA GLU A 480 23.51 3.81 14.69
C GLU A 480 22.23 4.07 15.46
N VAL A 481 22.32 4.18 16.78
CA VAL A 481 21.16 4.30 17.67
C VAL A 481 21.33 5.56 18.53
N PRO A 482 20.26 6.34 18.78
CA PRO A 482 20.30 7.47 19.71
C PRO A 482 20.69 7.00 21.12
N LEU A 483 21.30 7.90 21.90
CA LEU A 483 21.62 7.59 23.31
C LEU A 483 20.31 7.37 24.09
N GLY A 484 20.29 6.35 24.94
CA GLY A 484 19.12 5.99 25.75
C GLY A 484 19.15 4.53 26.17
N SER A 485 18.08 4.08 26.80
CA SER A 485 17.94 2.69 27.27
C SER A 485 16.83 1.98 26.48
N PHE A 486 17.16 0.84 25.88
CA PHE A 486 16.27 0.07 25.00
C PHE A 486 16.20 -1.40 25.45
N ASP A 487 14.99 -1.96 25.43
CA ASP A 487 14.78 -3.40 25.36
C ASP A 487 14.89 -3.80 23.88
N ILE A 488 15.85 -4.65 23.56
CA ILE A 488 16.07 -5.14 22.20
C ILE A 488 15.60 -6.58 22.16
N TYR A 489 14.59 -6.82 21.31
CA TYR A 489 14.05 -8.14 21.07
C TYR A 489 14.69 -8.74 19.82
N ALA A 490 14.99 -10.04 19.84
CA ALA A 490 15.38 -10.81 18.66
C ALA A 490 14.28 -11.82 18.33
N PHE A 491 13.83 -11.81 17.08
CA PHE A 491 12.68 -12.53 16.55
C PHE A 491 13.05 -13.29 15.26
N HIS A 492 12.57 -14.54 15.15
CA HIS A 492 12.77 -15.37 13.95
C HIS A 492 11.52 -16.20 13.60
N GLY A 493 10.33 -15.57 13.69
CA GLY A 493 9.06 -16.22 13.41
C GLY A 493 8.38 -16.85 14.64
N PRO A 494 7.09 -17.25 14.48
CA PRO A 494 6.25 -17.71 15.59
C PRO A 494 6.64 -19.07 16.17
N TYR A 495 7.47 -19.83 15.48
CA TYR A 495 7.91 -21.17 15.91
C TYR A 495 9.28 -21.18 16.56
N TRP A 496 9.79 -20.00 16.94
CA TRP A 496 11.05 -19.81 17.61
C TRP A 496 10.85 -19.17 18.99
N SER A 497 11.83 -19.35 19.86
CA SER A 497 11.88 -18.60 21.10
C SER A 497 12.09 -17.12 20.81
N LEU A 498 11.55 -16.26 21.66
CA LEU A 498 11.82 -14.83 21.64
C LEU A 498 12.99 -14.56 22.62
N ALA A 499 13.95 -13.70 22.24
CA ALA A 499 14.99 -13.27 23.16
C ALA A 499 14.94 -11.77 23.38
N LYS A 500 15.33 -11.31 24.59
CA LYS A 500 15.36 -9.88 24.93
C LYS A 500 16.61 -9.53 25.71
N GLN A 501 17.22 -8.39 25.40
CA GLN A 501 18.28 -7.77 26.21
C GLN A 501 18.00 -6.29 26.42
N THR A 502 18.19 -5.81 27.65
CA THR A 502 18.14 -4.37 27.93
C THR A 502 19.55 -3.78 27.75
N VAL A 503 19.66 -2.78 26.88
CA VAL A 503 20.92 -2.14 26.49
C VAL A 503 20.84 -0.64 26.74
N THR A 504 21.82 -0.08 27.44
CA THR A 504 22.00 1.37 27.54
C THR A 504 23.05 1.82 26.54
N VAL A 505 22.62 2.61 25.55
CA VAL A 505 23.47 3.15 24.49
C VAL A 505 24.21 4.38 25.02
N THR A 506 25.54 4.31 25.08
CA THR A 506 26.39 5.34 25.74
C THR A 506 27.31 6.09 24.77
N GLY A 507 27.20 5.88 23.48
CA GLY A 507 28.06 6.51 22.46
C GLY A 507 29.36 5.72 22.16
N ALA A 508 29.71 4.74 22.98
CA ALA A 508 30.78 3.78 22.66
C ALA A 508 30.23 2.61 21.84
N PRO A 509 31.03 2.01 20.94
CA PRO A 509 30.63 0.79 20.22
C PRO A 509 30.27 -0.35 21.19
N GLN A 510 29.15 -1.00 20.95
CA GLN A 510 28.69 -2.12 21.77
C GLN A 510 28.29 -3.28 20.87
N THR A 511 28.51 -4.51 21.32
CA THR A 511 28.03 -5.73 20.67
C THR A 511 26.91 -6.35 21.50
N VAL A 512 25.80 -6.67 20.87
CA VAL A 512 24.63 -7.32 21.48
C VAL A 512 24.42 -8.67 20.77
N SER A 513 24.41 -9.76 21.51
CA SER A 513 24.36 -11.12 20.96
C SER A 513 23.13 -11.86 21.45
N PHE A 514 22.44 -12.53 20.55
CA PHE A 514 21.24 -13.32 20.84
C PHE A 514 21.42 -14.76 20.36
N SER A 515 20.90 -15.72 21.12
CA SER A 515 20.75 -17.09 20.69
C SER A 515 19.26 -17.46 20.75
N LEU A 516 18.70 -17.98 19.67
CA LEU A 516 17.30 -18.38 19.55
C LEU A 516 17.19 -19.91 19.41
N THR A 517 16.10 -20.47 19.92
CA THR A 517 15.81 -21.90 19.87
C THR A 517 14.57 -22.18 19.01
N LYS A 518 14.69 -23.09 18.04
CA LYS A 518 13.54 -23.57 17.26
C LYS A 518 12.67 -24.45 18.15
N LEU A 519 11.40 -24.10 18.29
CA LEU A 519 10.43 -24.79 19.14
C LEU A 519 9.68 -25.88 18.34
N PRO A 520 9.32 -27.02 18.96
CA PRO A 520 8.60 -28.09 18.27
C PRO A 520 7.09 -27.80 18.16
N ILE A 521 6.73 -26.68 17.52
CA ILE A 521 5.37 -26.16 17.40
C ILE A 521 4.79 -26.39 16.01
N LYS A 522 5.60 -26.09 14.96
CA LYS A 522 5.17 -26.29 13.56
C LYS A 522 5.01 -27.80 13.28
N PRO A 523 3.83 -28.27 12.81
CA PRO A 523 3.62 -29.67 12.48
C PRO A 523 4.58 -30.15 11.38
N ALA A 524 5.04 -31.39 11.52
CA ALA A 524 5.91 -31.99 10.51
C ALA A 524 5.24 -32.05 9.14
N GLY A 525 5.93 -31.58 8.10
CA GLY A 525 5.42 -31.54 6.72
C GLY A 525 4.45 -30.39 6.42
N ALA A 526 4.14 -29.52 7.37
CA ALA A 526 3.42 -28.30 7.10
C ALA A 526 4.37 -27.23 6.52
N LEU A 527 3.94 -26.55 5.48
CA LEU A 527 4.62 -25.38 4.90
C LEU A 527 4.01 -24.10 5.46
N SER A 528 4.84 -23.22 6.00
CA SER A 528 4.43 -21.87 6.36
C SER A 528 4.42 -20.99 5.13
N ALA A 529 3.30 -20.32 4.87
CA ALA A 529 3.10 -19.54 3.67
C ALA A 529 2.38 -18.22 3.94
N ASP A 530 2.90 -17.13 3.38
CA ASP A 530 2.22 -15.85 3.30
C ASP A 530 1.80 -15.64 1.84
N LEU A 531 0.50 -15.51 1.61
CA LEU A 531 -0.09 -15.50 0.27
C LEU A 531 -0.43 -14.11 -0.24
N HIS A 532 -0.14 -13.06 0.59
CA HIS A 532 -0.47 -11.69 0.29
C HIS A 532 0.61 -10.74 0.85
N VAL A 533 1.50 -10.30 -0.03
CA VAL A 533 2.67 -9.49 0.36
C VAL A 533 3.06 -8.54 -0.76
N HIS A 534 3.33 -7.28 -0.42
CA HIS A 534 3.71 -6.23 -1.35
C HIS A 534 5.19 -5.89 -1.29
N GLY A 535 5.78 -5.65 -2.44
CA GLY A 535 7.14 -5.18 -2.63
C GLY A 535 7.19 -3.81 -3.32
N SER A 536 8.34 -3.47 -3.87
CA SER A 536 8.61 -2.13 -4.37
C SER A 536 7.82 -1.70 -5.60
N LEU A 537 7.23 -2.64 -6.36
CA LEU A 537 6.39 -2.32 -7.52
C LEU A 537 4.94 -1.98 -7.13
N SER A 538 4.54 -2.27 -5.91
CA SER A 538 3.24 -1.91 -5.40
C SER A 538 3.19 -0.41 -5.05
N PHE A 539 2.22 0.31 -5.60
CA PHE A 539 2.11 1.77 -5.42
C PHE A 539 1.96 2.21 -3.95
N ASP A 540 1.66 1.31 -3.05
CA ASP A 540 1.43 1.57 -1.63
C ASP A 540 2.41 0.85 -0.68
N SER A 541 3.39 0.14 -1.22
CA SER A 541 4.45 -0.48 -0.44
C SER A 541 5.66 0.45 -0.27
N SER A 542 6.35 0.31 0.86
CA SER A 542 7.50 1.14 1.23
C SER A 542 8.77 0.32 1.48
N ILE A 543 8.83 -0.91 1.00
CA ILE A 543 9.97 -1.79 1.29
C ILE A 543 10.73 -2.16 0.02
N PRO A 544 12.08 -1.96 0.00
CA PRO A 544 12.92 -2.46 -1.08
C PRO A 544 12.80 -3.97 -1.21
N ASP A 545 12.77 -4.48 -2.43
CA ASP A 545 12.64 -5.92 -2.68
C ASP A 545 13.70 -6.77 -1.98
N PHE A 546 14.92 -6.24 -1.86
CA PHE A 546 15.99 -6.92 -1.12
C PHE A 546 15.63 -7.10 0.37
N ASP A 547 15.16 -6.04 1.01
CA ASP A 547 14.74 -6.06 2.42
C ASP A 547 13.44 -6.87 2.57
N ARG A 548 12.56 -6.84 1.58
CA ARG A 548 11.36 -7.67 1.54
C ARG A 548 11.70 -9.16 1.57
N VAL A 549 12.57 -9.61 0.70
CA VAL A 549 12.99 -11.03 0.68
C VAL A 549 13.77 -11.40 1.95
N LEU A 550 14.59 -10.49 2.48
CA LEU A 550 15.29 -10.70 3.74
C LEU A 550 14.31 -10.80 4.93
N SER A 551 13.22 -10.02 4.94
CA SER A 551 12.19 -10.11 5.98
C SER A 551 11.50 -11.48 6.00
N PHE A 552 11.30 -12.11 4.84
CA PHE A 552 10.79 -13.48 4.74
C PHE A 552 11.72 -14.50 5.39
N ALA A 553 13.01 -14.36 5.11
CA ALA A 553 14.03 -15.20 5.73
C ALA A 553 14.12 -14.97 7.25
N ALA A 554 13.94 -13.72 7.69
CA ALA A 554 13.97 -13.34 9.11
C ALA A 554 12.78 -13.90 9.91
N THR A 555 11.69 -14.30 9.25
CA THR A 555 10.49 -14.89 9.89
C THR A 555 10.35 -16.40 9.67
N ASP A 556 11.36 -17.06 9.12
CA ASP A 556 11.42 -18.53 8.86
C ASP A 556 10.22 -19.04 8.02
N LEU A 557 9.76 -18.24 7.05
CA LEU A 557 8.73 -18.65 6.10
C LEU A 557 9.29 -19.60 5.02
N ASP A 558 8.46 -20.55 4.57
CA ASP A 558 8.81 -21.51 3.52
C ASP A 558 8.38 -21.03 2.13
N VAL A 559 7.20 -20.39 2.03
CA VAL A 559 6.59 -20.00 0.75
C VAL A 559 6.03 -18.59 0.83
N ILE A 560 6.27 -17.80 -0.18
CA ILE A 560 5.76 -16.44 -0.34
C ILE A 560 5.14 -16.29 -1.72
N ILE A 561 3.97 -15.71 -1.78
CA ILE A 561 3.38 -15.26 -3.04
C ILE A 561 3.60 -13.74 -3.12
N GLY A 562 4.34 -13.28 -4.13
CA GLY A 562 4.47 -11.85 -4.42
C GLY A 562 3.17 -11.36 -5.06
N THR A 563 2.53 -10.35 -4.48
CA THR A 563 1.21 -9.89 -4.89
C THR A 563 1.16 -8.37 -5.00
N ASP A 564 2.19 -7.78 -5.61
CA ASP A 564 2.20 -6.35 -5.89
C ASP A 564 0.96 -5.91 -6.66
N HIS A 565 0.41 -4.75 -6.33
CA HIS A 565 -0.77 -4.22 -6.99
C HIS A 565 -0.54 -4.04 -8.49
N GLU A 566 -1.39 -4.67 -9.31
CA GLU A 566 -1.47 -4.51 -10.77
C GLU A 566 -0.24 -5.02 -11.54
N VAL A 567 0.92 -5.19 -10.91
CA VAL A 567 2.19 -5.50 -11.56
C VAL A 567 2.70 -6.87 -11.13
N ILE A 568 3.00 -7.73 -12.09
CA ILE A 568 3.58 -9.05 -11.76
C ILE A 568 5.04 -8.87 -11.31
N GLN A 569 5.38 -9.39 -10.11
CA GLN A 569 6.72 -9.34 -9.53
C GLN A 569 7.36 -10.73 -9.44
N ASP A 570 8.67 -10.79 -9.67
CA ASP A 570 9.48 -12.02 -9.52
C ASP A 570 10.68 -11.78 -8.61
N TYR A 571 10.61 -12.25 -7.38
CA TYR A 571 11.68 -12.16 -6.39
C TYR A 571 12.81 -13.18 -6.56
N SER A 572 12.72 -14.10 -7.54
CA SER A 572 13.64 -15.23 -7.66
C SER A 572 15.12 -14.83 -7.81
N ALA A 573 15.38 -13.69 -8.45
CA ALA A 573 16.74 -13.17 -8.58
C ALA A 573 17.32 -12.74 -7.23
N ILE A 574 16.52 -12.13 -6.36
CA ILE A 574 16.93 -11.69 -5.03
C ILE A 574 17.08 -12.88 -4.09
N VAL A 575 16.19 -13.86 -4.16
CA VAL A 575 16.33 -15.14 -3.43
C VAL A 575 17.69 -15.78 -3.70
N ARG A 576 18.10 -15.85 -4.99
CA ARG A 576 19.44 -16.35 -5.38
C ARG A 576 20.57 -15.46 -4.85
N GLN A 577 20.43 -14.13 -4.94
CA GLN A 577 21.43 -13.18 -4.42
C GLN A 577 21.64 -13.33 -2.91
N LEU A 578 20.60 -13.69 -2.19
CA LEU A 578 20.65 -13.94 -0.74
C LEU A 578 21.09 -15.36 -0.40
N GLY A 579 21.16 -16.30 -1.37
CA GLY A 579 21.52 -17.70 -1.15
C GLY A 579 20.41 -18.51 -0.46
N LEU A 580 19.13 -18.12 -0.68
CA LEU A 580 17.95 -18.67 0.02
C LEU A 580 17.20 -19.72 -0.80
N GLU A 581 17.63 -20.05 -2.01
CA GLU A 581 16.94 -20.90 -2.97
C GLU A 581 16.70 -22.34 -2.51
N ASN A 582 17.35 -22.79 -1.44
CA ASN A 582 17.15 -24.13 -0.88
C ASN A 582 16.14 -24.19 0.28
N ARG A 583 15.72 -23.03 0.81
CA ARG A 583 14.83 -22.97 1.99
C ARG A 583 13.61 -22.08 1.81
N LEU A 584 13.65 -21.14 0.87
CA LEU A 584 12.57 -20.21 0.61
C LEU A 584 12.10 -20.34 -0.84
N THR A 585 10.81 -20.47 -1.04
CA THR A 585 10.18 -20.42 -2.35
C THR A 585 9.41 -19.13 -2.51
N THR A 586 9.67 -18.39 -3.59
CA THR A 586 8.81 -17.27 -3.99
C THR A 586 8.02 -17.67 -5.24
N VAL A 587 6.74 -17.38 -5.25
CA VAL A 587 5.83 -17.66 -6.36
C VAL A 587 5.40 -16.34 -6.97
N VAL A 588 5.42 -16.31 -8.29
CA VAL A 588 5.01 -15.13 -9.05
C VAL A 588 3.50 -14.98 -9.05
N GLY A 589 3.02 -13.86 -8.59
CA GLY A 589 1.60 -13.51 -8.53
C GLY A 589 1.37 -12.02 -8.75
N LEU A 590 0.17 -11.56 -8.47
CA LEU A 590 -0.20 -10.16 -8.40
C LEU A 590 -1.49 -9.99 -7.59
N GLU A 591 -1.73 -8.79 -7.06
CA GLU A 591 -3.05 -8.35 -6.61
C GLU A 591 -3.65 -7.39 -7.63
N THR A 592 -4.93 -7.57 -7.92
CA THR A 592 -5.71 -6.68 -8.80
C THR A 592 -6.63 -5.77 -8.00
N THR A 593 -6.83 -4.54 -8.47
CA THR A 593 -7.56 -3.47 -7.77
C THR A 593 -8.53 -2.68 -8.65
N GLY A 594 -8.87 -3.22 -9.81
CA GLY A 594 -9.67 -2.53 -10.82
C GLY A 594 -11.02 -1.97 -10.36
N HIS A 595 -11.60 -1.07 -11.13
CA HIS A 595 -12.83 -0.35 -10.80
C HIS A 595 -14.01 -0.75 -11.69
N ILE A 596 -15.22 -0.76 -11.10
CA ILE A 596 -16.47 -1.02 -11.82
C ILE A 596 -17.32 0.25 -11.84
N PRO A 597 -17.19 1.14 -12.82
CA PRO A 597 -17.88 2.43 -12.84
C PRO A 597 -19.40 2.31 -13.00
N PHE A 598 -19.93 1.18 -13.47
CA PHE A 598 -21.38 0.97 -13.62
C PHE A 598 -22.12 0.64 -12.32
N LEU A 599 -21.40 0.34 -11.25
CA LEU A 599 -21.98 0.08 -9.93
C LEU A 599 -21.93 1.32 -9.02
N MET A 600 -22.13 2.50 -9.58
CA MET A 600 -22.14 3.75 -8.80
C MET A 600 -23.19 3.72 -7.70
N VAL A 601 -22.74 3.93 -6.47
CA VAL A 601 -23.61 4.10 -5.30
C VAL A 601 -23.77 5.59 -5.03
N PRO A 602 -25.01 6.10 -4.86
CA PRO A 602 -25.24 7.47 -4.49
C PRO A 602 -24.48 7.84 -3.21
N GLY A 603 -23.83 9.00 -3.20
CA GLY A 603 -23.01 9.44 -2.07
C GLY A 603 -21.53 9.10 -2.18
N TYR A 604 -21.14 8.05 -2.91
CA TYR A 604 -19.74 7.76 -3.20
C TYR A 604 -19.18 8.67 -4.28
N GLY A 605 -18.09 9.33 -3.96
CA GLY A 605 -17.30 10.13 -4.90
C GLY A 605 -16.36 9.32 -5.80
N PHE A 606 -16.25 8.01 -5.56
CA PHE A 606 -15.32 7.09 -6.22
C PHE A 606 -16.04 6.03 -7.05
N PRO A 607 -15.41 5.53 -8.12
CA PRO A 607 -15.82 4.26 -8.69
C PRO A 607 -15.67 3.15 -7.64
N LEU A 608 -16.61 2.19 -7.63
CA LEU A 608 -16.50 1.00 -6.81
C LEU A 608 -15.43 0.07 -7.40
N VAL A 609 -14.62 -0.53 -6.53
CA VAL A 609 -13.64 -1.54 -6.93
C VAL A 609 -14.33 -2.85 -7.27
N ILE A 610 -13.72 -3.66 -8.13
CA ILE A 610 -14.19 -5.04 -8.40
C ILE A 610 -13.90 -6.00 -7.23
N GLY A 611 -13.24 -5.53 -6.21
CA GLY A 611 -12.61 -6.30 -5.16
C GLY A 611 -11.16 -6.58 -5.50
N HIS A 612 -10.36 -6.74 -4.46
CA HIS A 612 -8.97 -7.11 -4.60
C HIS A 612 -8.85 -8.62 -4.69
N TYR A 613 -8.06 -9.10 -5.63
CA TYR A 613 -7.85 -10.53 -5.85
C TYR A 613 -6.38 -10.84 -6.02
N ASN A 614 -5.86 -11.74 -5.20
CA ASN A 614 -4.58 -12.37 -5.43
C ASN A 614 -4.71 -13.50 -6.44
N MET A 615 -3.82 -13.54 -7.41
CA MET A 615 -3.79 -14.57 -8.44
C MET A 615 -2.38 -15.10 -8.68
N TRP A 616 -2.22 -16.42 -8.66
CA TRP A 616 -0.94 -17.10 -8.91
C TRP A 616 -1.13 -18.55 -9.37
N PRO A 617 -0.10 -19.27 -9.90
CA PRO A 617 1.20 -18.76 -10.35
C PRO A 617 1.10 -18.11 -11.72
N LEU A 618 1.70 -16.96 -11.92
CA LEU A 618 1.61 -16.20 -13.16
C LEU A 618 2.91 -16.20 -13.95
N LYS A 619 2.80 -15.92 -15.24
CA LYS A 619 3.95 -15.72 -16.12
C LYS A 619 4.45 -14.28 -15.97
N TYR A 620 5.68 -14.13 -15.50
CA TYR A 620 6.40 -12.86 -15.52
C TYR A 620 6.94 -12.58 -16.93
N ASP A 621 6.59 -11.40 -17.50
CA ASP A 621 7.05 -10.99 -18.82
C ASP A 621 7.36 -9.47 -18.83
N PRO A 622 8.62 -9.09 -18.51
CA PRO A 622 8.99 -7.68 -18.39
C PRO A 622 8.96 -6.91 -19.71
N SER A 623 8.68 -7.56 -20.85
CA SER A 623 8.48 -6.90 -22.13
C SER A 623 7.06 -6.34 -22.29
N LEU A 624 6.11 -6.76 -21.46
CA LEU A 624 4.72 -6.35 -21.49
C LEU A 624 4.43 -5.25 -20.44
N PRO A 625 3.41 -4.44 -20.64
CA PRO A 625 2.90 -3.54 -19.61
C PRO A 625 2.60 -4.31 -18.31
N ARG A 626 2.93 -3.71 -17.17
CA ARG A 626 2.69 -4.31 -15.83
C ARG A 626 3.34 -5.71 -15.68
N ASN A 627 4.45 -5.94 -16.39
CA ASN A 627 5.16 -7.23 -16.48
C ASN A 627 4.24 -8.40 -16.92
N GLY A 628 3.18 -8.08 -17.69
CA GLY A 628 2.20 -9.03 -18.19
C GLY A 628 0.93 -9.16 -17.34
N GLY A 629 0.75 -8.30 -16.33
CA GLY A 629 -0.47 -8.25 -15.52
C GLY A 629 -1.72 -7.96 -16.37
N PRO A 630 -2.89 -8.56 -16.07
CA PRO A 630 -4.11 -8.34 -16.82
C PRO A 630 -4.63 -6.92 -16.62
N PHE A 631 -5.32 -6.39 -17.64
CA PHE A 631 -6.06 -5.13 -17.49
C PHE A 631 -7.37 -5.41 -16.78
N ASP A 632 -7.58 -4.78 -15.64
CA ASP A 632 -8.66 -5.05 -14.69
C ASP A 632 -9.66 -3.90 -14.53
N GLU A 633 -9.41 -2.76 -15.17
CA GLU A 633 -10.36 -1.66 -15.18
C GLU A 633 -11.63 -1.99 -15.96
N ARG A 634 -12.79 -1.61 -15.41
CA ARG A 634 -14.12 -1.71 -16.04
C ARG A 634 -14.56 -3.11 -16.42
N VAL A 635 -14.11 -4.09 -15.69
CA VAL A 635 -14.52 -5.47 -15.87
C VAL A 635 -15.13 -6.03 -14.59
N GLU A 636 -15.92 -7.07 -14.73
CA GLU A 636 -16.42 -7.83 -13.59
C GLU A 636 -15.40 -8.89 -13.17
N PRO A 637 -15.43 -9.36 -11.90
CA PRO A 637 -14.46 -10.36 -11.43
C PRO A 637 -14.38 -11.60 -12.33
N GLY A 638 -15.51 -12.16 -12.75
CA GLY A 638 -15.50 -13.33 -13.65
C GLY A 638 -14.84 -13.06 -15.01
N GLU A 639 -14.94 -11.83 -15.53
CA GLU A 639 -14.24 -11.43 -16.76
C GLU A 639 -12.73 -11.27 -16.49
N LEU A 640 -12.36 -10.68 -15.34
CA LEU A 640 -10.96 -10.58 -14.93
C LEU A 640 -10.31 -11.95 -14.83
N PHE A 641 -10.99 -12.91 -14.19
CA PHE A 641 -10.48 -14.28 -14.07
C PHE A 641 -10.27 -14.95 -15.44
N GLU A 642 -11.17 -14.70 -16.40
CA GLU A 642 -11.01 -15.18 -17.77
C GLU A 642 -9.82 -14.52 -18.49
N ARG A 643 -9.58 -13.20 -18.27
CA ARG A 643 -8.41 -12.49 -18.81
C ARG A 643 -7.09 -13.00 -18.25
N THR A 644 -7.08 -13.42 -16.98
CA THR A 644 -5.89 -13.94 -16.31
C THR A 644 -5.59 -15.39 -16.70
N LYS A 645 -6.59 -16.16 -17.11
CA LYS A 645 -6.47 -17.58 -17.43
C LYS A 645 -5.30 -17.96 -18.37
N PRO A 646 -5.01 -17.19 -19.45
CA PRO A 646 -3.91 -17.51 -20.37
C PRO A 646 -2.50 -17.35 -19.78
N ILE A 647 -2.36 -16.61 -18.70
CA ILE A 647 -1.06 -16.29 -18.09
C ILE A 647 -0.74 -17.13 -16.85
N PHE A 648 -1.65 -18.01 -16.41
CA PHE A 648 -1.31 -18.99 -15.39
C PHE A 648 -0.29 -19.99 -15.91
N THR A 649 0.74 -20.27 -15.11
CA THR A 649 1.83 -21.18 -15.48
C THR A 649 1.66 -22.59 -14.90
N GLY A 650 0.61 -22.83 -14.12
CA GLY A 650 0.32 -24.11 -13.46
C GLY A 650 -1.11 -24.19 -12.96
N GLU A 651 -1.36 -25.00 -11.93
CA GLU A 651 -2.66 -25.06 -11.23
C GLU A 651 -3.02 -23.68 -10.68
N PRO A 652 -4.05 -23.00 -11.20
CA PRO A 652 -4.37 -21.62 -10.82
C PRO A 652 -4.93 -21.56 -9.42
N LEU A 653 -4.62 -20.49 -8.70
CA LEU A 653 -5.35 -20.11 -7.51
C LEU A 653 -5.75 -18.63 -7.62
N ILE A 654 -6.97 -18.35 -7.23
CA ILE A 654 -7.58 -17.00 -7.16
C ILE A 654 -8.11 -16.86 -5.76
N GLU A 655 -7.66 -15.84 -5.05
CA GLU A 655 -8.06 -15.51 -3.69
C GLU A 655 -8.78 -14.17 -3.66
N LEU A 656 -9.87 -14.08 -2.92
CA LEU A 656 -10.56 -12.82 -2.63
C LEU A 656 -9.94 -12.22 -1.37
N ASN A 657 -9.29 -11.07 -1.51
CA ASN A 657 -8.60 -10.38 -0.42
C ASN A 657 -9.58 -9.55 0.39
N HIS A 658 -9.29 -9.37 1.70
CA HIS A 658 -10.02 -8.51 2.65
C HIS A 658 -11.47 -8.22 2.22
N PRO A 659 -12.33 -9.26 2.12
CA PRO A 659 -13.57 -9.26 1.34
C PRO A 659 -14.63 -8.30 1.86
N TRP A 660 -14.50 -7.86 3.09
CA TRP A 660 -15.43 -6.99 3.79
C TRP A 660 -14.73 -5.83 4.50
N ALA A 661 -13.62 -5.34 3.91
CA ALA A 661 -12.88 -4.24 4.50
C ALA A 661 -13.78 -3.03 4.70
N ASP A 662 -13.90 -2.57 5.94
CA ASP A 662 -14.59 -1.33 6.26
C ASP A 662 -13.64 -0.18 5.91
N PRO A 663 -14.08 0.76 5.08
CA PRO A 663 -13.15 1.72 4.53
C PRO A 663 -12.77 2.76 5.56
N GLU A 664 -11.57 2.75 6.02
CA GLU A 664 -10.94 3.91 6.65
C GLU A 664 -11.00 5.13 5.70
N PHE A 665 -11.17 4.88 4.42
CA PHE A 665 -11.15 5.87 3.34
C PHE A 665 -12.50 6.07 2.63
N GLY A 666 -13.61 5.54 3.16
CA GLY A 666 -14.90 5.59 2.45
C GLY A 666 -14.92 4.74 1.17
N ARG A 667 -14.08 3.70 1.09
CA ARG A 667 -14.01 2.73 -0.02
C ARG A 667 -14.21 1.33 0.48
N ASP A 668 -14.97 0.57 -0.26
CA ASP A 668 -15.11 -0.85 -0.05
C ASP A 668 -14.11 -1.56 -0.95
N LEU A 669 -13.04 -2.11 -0.36
CA LEU A 669 -11.98 -2.79 -1.09
C LEU A 669 -12.38 -4.21 -1.48
N GLY A 670 -13.37 -4.81 -0.81
CA GLY A 670 -13.90 -6.11 -1.14
C GLY A 670 -15.12 -6.05 -2.06
N PHE A 671 -15.15 -6.87 -3.10
CA PHE A 671 -16.27 -6.90 -4.06
C PHE A 671 -17.65 -7.12 -3.41
N PRO A 672 -17.84 -8.04 -2.44
CA PRO A 672 -19.13 -8.23 -1.79
C PRO A 672 -19.64 -6.95 -1.11
N ARG A 673 -18.76 -6.25 -0.43
CA ARG A 673 -19.06 -4.98 0.23
C ARG A 673 -19.32 -3.87 -0.79
N ALA A 674 -18.47 -3.77 -1.83
CA ALA A 674 -18.59 -2.77 -2.89
C ALA A 674 -19.95 -2.83 -3.61
N ILE A 675 -20.52 -4.02 -3.78
CA ILE A 675 -21.87 -4.19 -4.33
C ILE A 675 -22.98 -4.17 -3.26
N LEU A 676 -22.65 -3.88 -2.00
CA LEU A 676 -23.59 -3.80 -0.88
C LEU A 676 -24.44 -5.06 -0.74
N MET A 677 -23.79 -6.22 -0.61
CA MET A 677 -24.47 -7.49 -0.36
C MET A 677 -25.24 -7.45 0.96
N ASP A 678 -26.44 -8.02 0.97
CA ASP A 678 -27.25 -8.20 2.19
C ASP A 678 -27.05 -9.63 2.71
N LEU A 679 -26.16 -9.81 3.69
CA LEU A 679 -25.82 -11.14 4.24
C LEU A 679 -26.95 -11.80 5.07
N ARG A 680 -28.08 -11.11 5.25
CA ARG A 680 -29.30 -11.68 5.86
C ARG A 680 -30.17 -12.42 4.86
N LYS A 681 -29.76 -12.46 3.60
CA LYS A 681 -30.47 -13.11 2.50
C LYS A 681 -29.66 -14.25 1.91
N ASP A 682 -30.31 -15.30 1.50
CA ASP A 682 -29.66 -16.35 0.72
C ASP A 682 -29.25 -15.85 -0.65
N LEU A 683 -28.13 -16.40 -1.15
CA LEU A 683 -27.69 -16.15 -2.51
C LEU A 683 -28.72 -16.68 -3.53
N PRO A 684 -29.05 -15.93 -4.57
CA PRO A 684 -29.88 -16.44 -5.65
C PRO A 684 -29.13 -17.53 -6.43
N SER A 685 -29.89 -18.38 -7.12
CA SER A 685 -29.29 -19.45 -7.95
C SER A 685 -28.61 -18.94 -9.23
N GLY A 686 -28.69 -17.63 -9.51
CA GLY A 686 -28.12 -16.97 -10.68
C GLY A 686 -28.42 -15.47 -10.65
N ASP A 687 -28.05 -14.76 -11.71
CA ASP A 687 -28.32 -13.33 -11.85
C ASP A 687 -29.83 -13.07 -11.93
N ASP A 688 -30.40 -12.49 -10.90
CA ASP A 688 -31.81 -12.09 -10.78
C ASP A 688 -32.02 -10.56 -10.90
N GLY A 689 -30.97 -9.84 -11.31
CA GLY A 689 -30.98 -8.37 -11.42
C GLY A 689 -30.82 -7.64 -10.08
N THR A 690 -30.65 -8.35 -8.97
CA THR A 690 -30.33 -7.78 -7.67
C THR A 690 -28.81 -7.67 -7.47
N ARG A 691 -28.36 -6.93 -6.45
CA ARG A 691 -26.94 -6.88 -6.07
C ARG A 691 -26.37 -8.24 -5.70
N MET A 692 -27.16 -9.07 -5.04
CA MET A 692 -26.82 -10.46 -4.72
C MET A 692 -26.65 -11.28 -6.01
N GLY A 693 -27.53 -11.05 -7.02
CA GLY A 693 -27.42 -11.67 -8.33
C GLY A 693 -26.13 -11.27 -9.08
N VAL A 694 -25.66 -10.03 -8.90
CA VAL A 694 -24.36 -9.60 -9.47
C VAL A 694 -23.20 -10.43 -8.91
N PHE A 695 -23.22 -10.77 -7.63
CA PHE A 695 -22.17 -11.58 -7.03
C PHE A 695 -22.04 -12.97 -7.68
N VAL A 696 -23.15 -13.61 -7.93
CA VAL A 696 -23.18 -14.95 -8.54
C VAL A 696 -23.27 -14.95 -10.09
N ARG A 697 -23.34 -13.77 -10.69
CA ARG A 697 -23.45 -13.61 -12.15
C ARG A 697 -22.24 -14.20 -12.87
N LYS A 698 -22.50 -14.77 -14.01
CA LYS A 698 -21.50 -15.18 -14.98
C LYS A 698 -21.44 -14.11 -16.10
N PRO A 699 -20.38 -13.31 -16.21
CA PRO A 699 -20.27 -12.31 -17.27
C PRO A 699 -20.30 -12.93 -18.66
N ALA A 700 -20.76 -12.17 -19.64
CA ALA A 700 -20.86 -12.65 -21.02
C ALA A 700 -19.48 -13.03 -21.57
N GLY A 701 -19.34 -14.24 -22.06
CA GLY A 701 -18.07 -14.77 -22.61
C GLY A 701 -17.09 -15.31 -21.59
N ALA A 702 -17.30 -15.10 -20.29
CA ALA A 702 -16.46 -15.68 -19.25
C ALA A 702 -16.80 -17.15 -18.98
N SER A 703 -15.83 -17.94 -18.54
CA SER A 703 -16.04 -19.27 -17.97
C SER A 703 -16.31 -19.22 -16.48
N PHE A 704 -15.87 -18.17 -15.81
CA PHE A 704 -16.04 -17.94 -14.38
C PHE A 704 -17.30 -17.11 -14.06
N THR A 705 -17.86 -17.34 -12.88
CA THR A 705 -18.80 -16.42 -12.24
C THR A 705 -18.03 -15.36 -11.47
N ASN A 706 -18.68 -14.23 -11.07
CA ASN A 706 -18.03 -13.21 -10.27
C ASN A 706 -17.58 -13.74 -8.90
N ASP A 707 -18.24 -14.75 -8.38
CA ASP A 707 -17.85 -15.48 -7.17
C ASP A 707 -16.97 -16.71 -7.47
N GLY A 708 -16.26 -16.74 -8.59
CA GLY A 708 -15.48 -17.86 -9.06
C GLY A 708 -14.09 -18.03 -8.43
N HIS A 709 -13.77 -17.30 -7.37
CA HIS A 709 -12.53 -17.45 -6.63
C HIS A 709 -12.45 -18.77 -5.84
N HIS A 710 -11.25 -19.22 -5.50
CA HIS A 710 -10.99 -20.52 -4.86
C HIS A 710 -10.83 -20.41 -3.33
N ALA A 711 -10.21 -19.34 -2.87
CA ALA A 711 -9.95 -19.02 -1.46
C ALA A 711 -10.35 -17.60 -1.14
N GLN A 712 -10.53 -17.30 0.14
CA GLN A 712 -10.75 -15.93 0.60
C GLN A 712 -10.04 -15.67 1.92
N GLU A 713 -9.61 -14.46 2.12
CA GLU A 713 -9.02 -14.04 3.39
C GLU A 713 -10.07 -14.04 4.50
N VAL A 714 -9.68 -14.66 5.61
CA VAL A 714 -10.39 -14.64 6.90
C VAL A 714 -9.60 -13.79 7.89
N MET A 715 -8.28 -13.71 7.70
CA MET A 715 -7.38 -12.86 8.47
C MET A 715 -6.44 -12.14 7.51
N ASN A 716 -6.41 -10.80 7.63
CA ASN A 716 -5.52 -9.94 6.89
C ASN A 716 -4.89 -8.97 7.90
N GLY A 717 -3.57 -9.09 8.09
CA GLY A 717 -2.88 -8.46 9.21
C GLY A 717 -3.32 -9.01 10.57
N SER A 718 -2.96 -8.30 11.64
CA SER A 718 -3.21 -8.73 13.02
C SER A 718 -4.35 -7.97 13.73
N ASP A 719 -5.20 -7.27 12.97
CA ASP A 719 -6.37 -6.55 13.47
C ASP A 719 -7.53 -7.50 13.78
N ASN A 720 -8.02 -7.49 15.02
CA ASN A 720 -9.12 -8.37 15.42
C ASN A 720 -10.49 -7.93 14.89
N GLY A 721 -10.69 -6.64 14.67
CA GLY A 721 -11.95 -6.13 14.14
C GLY A 721 -12.16 -6.59 12.70
N LEU A 722 -11.11 -6.49 11.89
CA LEU A 722 -11.12 -6.99 10.51
C LEU A 722 -11.25 -8.52 10.47
N PHE A 723 -10.55 -9.24 11.33
CA PHE A 723 -10.70 -10.70 11.46
C PHE A 723 -12.17 -11.11 11.70
N LEU A 724 -12.85 -10.43 12.61
CA LEU A 724 -14.25 -10.75 12.91
C LEU A 724 -15.17 -10.49 11.71
N GLN A 725 -14.95 -9.43 10.96
CA GLN A 725 -15.74 -9.08 9.77
C GLN A 725 -15.51 -10.08 8.62
N TYR A 726 -14.24 -10.38 8.30
CA TYR A 726 -13.91 -11.33 7.22
C TYR A 726 -14.37 -12.75 7.56
N ARG A 727 -14.20 -13.14 8.83
CA ARG A 727 -14.69 -14.41 9.38
C ARG A 727 -16.23 -14.54 9.23
N ALA A 728 -16.98 -13.49 9.56
CA ALA A 728 -18.44 -13.51 9.42
C ALA A 728 -18.87 -13.67 7.95
N PHE A 729 -18.20 -12.97 7.03
CA PHE A 729 -18.45 -13.15 5.60
C PHE A 729 -18.08 -14.56 5.11
N TRP A 730 -16.96 -15.13 5.58
CA TRP A 730 -16.58 -16.50 5.25
C TRP A 730 -17.62 -17.52 5.73
N HIS A 731 -18.08 -17.41 7.00
CA HIS A 731 -19.13 -18.23 7.56
C HIS A 731 -20.45 -18.12 6.77
N TYR A 732 -20.79 -16.90 6.33
CA TYR A 732 -21.92 -16.68 5.43
C TYR A 732 -21.76 -17.48 4.13
N THR A 733 -20.59 -17.38 3.47
CA THR A 733 -20.37 -18.09 2.20
C THR A 733 -20.42 -19.60 2.37
N LEU A 734 -19.90 -20.13 3.48
CA LEU A 734 -20.02 -21.56 3.83
C LEU A 734 -21.50 -21.98 4.02
N ASN A 735 -22.28 -21.13 4.70
CA ASN A 735 -23.73 -21.36 4.87
C ASN A 735 -24.52 -21.25 3.56
N GLN A 736 -23.97 -20.62 2.53
CA GLN A 736 -24.53 -20.58 1.17
C GLN A 736 -24.03 -21.72 0.25
N GLY A 737 -23.32 -22.70 0.81
CA GLY A 737 -22.79 -23.84 0.05
C GLY A 737 -21.55 -23.49 -0.81
N ARG A 738 -20.93 -22.35 -0.55
CA ARG A 738 -19.66 -21.98 -1.18
C ARG A 738 -18.51 -22.56 -0.36
N VAL A 739 -18.18 -23.81 -0.66
CA VAL A 739 -17.07 -24.52 0.00
C VAL A 739 -15.76 -23.91 -0.45
N ARG A 740 -15.17 -23.05 0.40
CA ARG A 740 -13.97 -22.29 0.11
C ARG A 740 -12.98 -22.32 1.25
N THR A 741 -11.71 -22.36 0.88
CA THR A 741 -10.62 -22.27 1.83
C THR A 741 -10.55 -20.86 2.42
N GLY A 742 -10.55 -20.78 3.74
CA GLY A 742 -10.18 -19.58 4.47
C GLY A 742 -8.66 -19.48 4.59
N THR A 743 -8.09 -18.29 4.38
CA THR A 743 -6.67 -17.99 4.44
C THR A 743 -6.35 -16.88 5.42
N ALA A 744 -5.08 -16.78 5.79
CA ALA A 744 -4.56 -15.80 6.71
C ALA A 744 -3.24 -15.23 6.16
N ASN A 745 -3.21 -13.94 5.87
CA ASN A 745 -2.10 -13.31 5.18
C ASN A 745 -1.72 -12.00 5.85
N SER A 746 -0.46 -11.57 5.67
CA SER A 746 0.01 -10.34 6.31
C SER A 746 -0.46 -9.08 5.60
N ASP A 747 -0.59 -9.11 4.29
CA ASP A 747 -0.82 -7.91 3.47
C ASP A 747 0.19 -6.81 3.82
N SER A 748 1.46 -7.25 3.98
CA SER A 748 2.52 -6.39 4.49
C SER A 748 3.05 -5.47 3.40
N HIS A 749 3.02 -4.17 3.65
CA HIS A 749 3.52 -3.12 2.75
C HIS A 749 4.84 -2.51 3.23
N SER A 750 5.25 -2.81 4.47
CA SER A 750 6.51 -2.36 5.05
C SER A 750 6.95 -3.30 6.17
N LEU A 751 8.10 -3.08 6.77
CA LEU A 751 8.50 -3.85 7.97
C LEU A 751 7.66 -3.52 9.20
N THR A 752 7.02 -2.36 9.26
CA THR A 752 6.31 -1.86 10.45
C THR A 752 4.80 -1.89 10.33
N ASP A 753 4.32 -2.11 9.14
CA ASP A 753 2.91 -2.29 8.82
C ASP A 753 2.54 -3.75 8.94
N ASN A 754 2.05 -4.55 9.25
CA ASN A 754 1.92 -6.00 9.41
C ASN A 754 3.24 -6.78 9.25
N THR A 755 3.66 -7.44 10.28
CA THR A 755 4.85 -8.30 10.26
C THR A 755 4.60 -9.46 9.30
N VAL A 756 5.48 -9.65 8.33
CA VAL A 756 5.42 -10.76 7.37
C VAL A 756 5.33 -12.10 8.11
N GLY A 757 4.43 -12.97 7.65
CA GLY A 757 4.19 -14.27 8.26
C GLY A 757 3.46 -14.23 9.62
N MET A 758 2.91 -13.08 9.97
CA MET A 758 2.05 -12.93 11.16
C MET A 758 0.87 -12.01 10.84
N PRO A 759 -0.18 -12.53 10.16
CA PRO A 759 -0.53 -13.95 9.98
C PRO A 759 0.14 -14.68 8.81
N GLN A 760 -0.08 -15.99 8.78
CA GLN A 760 0.38 -16.93 7.76
C GLN A 760 -0.56 -18.14 7.66
N ASN A 761 -0.35 -18.94 6.63
CA ASN A 761 -1.01 -20.22 6.44
C ASN A 761 -0.05 -21.38 6.73
N LEU A 762 -0.49 -22.38 7.46
CA LEU A 762 0.16 -23.68 7.48
C LEU A 762 -0.52 -24.60 6.46
N VAL A 763 0.18 -24.93 5.38
CA VAL A 763 -0.35 -25.73 4.26
C VAL A 763 0.19 -27.15 4.32
N PHE A 764 -0.70 -28.13 4.39
CA PHE A 764 -0.35 -29.56 4.45
C PHE A 764 -0.28 -30.15 3.02
N ALA A 765 0.81 -29.84 2.33
CA ALA A 765 1.08 -30.26 0.96
C ALA A 765 2.27 -31.21 0.89
N ALA A 766 2.18 -32.23 0.04
CA ALA A 766 3.26 -33.19 -0.15
C ALA A 766 4.37 -32.63 -1.07
N THR A 767 4.93 -31.48 -0.69
CA THR A 767 6.04 -30.82 -1.37
C THR A 767 6.96 -30.15 -0.33
N THR A 768 8.14 -29.71 -0.73
CA THR A 768 9.12 -29.05 0.13
C THR A 768 9.55 -27.73 -0.48
N PRO A 769 9.93 -26.72 0.34
CA PRO A 769 10.39 -25.45 -0.21
C PRO A 769 11.70 -25.59 -1.01
N GLY A 770 12.01 -24.58 -1.81
CA GLY A 770 13.20 -24.53 -2.64
C GLY A 770 13.06 -25.33 -3.95
N ALA A 771 14.15 -25.93 -4.41
CA ALA A 771 14.25 -26.52 -5.75
C ALA A 771 13.25 -27.66 -6.05
N ASN A 772 12.69 -28.28 -5.03
CA ASN A 772 11.73 -29.38 -5.17
C ASN A 772 10.28 -28.95 -4.92
N PHE A 773 10.01 -27.68 -4.88
CA PHE A 773 8.66 -27.17 -4.67
C PHE A 773 7.76 -27.42 -5.89
N ASP A 774 6.64 -28.07 -5.65
CA ASP A 774 5.59 -28.28 -6.64
C ASP A 774 4.38 -27.38 -6.36
N ILE A 775 4.26 -26.30 -7.12
CA ILE A 775 3.18 -25.31 -6.97
C ILE A 775 1.81 -25.95 -7.23
N GLY A 776 1.71 -26.92 -8.14
CA GLY A 776 0.44 -27.59 -8.41
C GLY A 776 -0.04 -28.42 -7.22
N THR A 777 0.86 -29.12 -6.52
CA THR A 777 0.54 -29.85 -5.28
C THR A 777 0.20 -28.89 -4.15
N PHE A 778 0.91 -27.77 -4.04
CA PHE A 778 0.64 -26.72 -3.04
C PHE A 778 -0.75 -26.10 -3.25
N ASN A 779 -1.06 -25.64 -4.48
CA ASN A 779 -2.35 -25.01 -4.79
C ASN A 779 -3.53 -25.97 -4.64
N ARG A 780 -3.36 -27.25 -5.00
CA ARG A 780 -4.38 -28.26 -4.74
C ARG A 780 -4.63 -28.47 -3.25
N ALA A 781 -3.57 -28.48 -2.42
CA ALA A 781 -3.75 -28.58 -0.96
C ALA A 781 -4.54 -27.37 -0.40
N LEU A 782 -4.25 -26.16 -0.87
CA LEU A 782 -5.05 -24.98 -0.52
C LEU A 782 -6.51 -25.10 -0.97
N LYS A 783 -6.75 -25.40 -2.25
CA LYS A 783 -8.12 -25.60 -2.76
C LYS A 783 -8.90 -26.67 -2.04
N ASP A 784 -8.20 -27.73 -1.60
CA ASP A 784 -8.77 -28.83 -0.83
C ASP A 784 -9.02 -28.46 0.65
N GLY A 785 -8.75 -27.24 1.09
CA GLY A 785 -8.90 -26.83 2.49
C GLY A 785 -7.90 -27.48 3.45
N ARG A 786 -6.82 -28.08 2.94
CA ARG A 786 -5.77 -28.71 3.76
C ARG A 786 -4.76 -27.65 4.22
N SER A 787 -5.30 -26.68 4.94
CA SER A 787 -4.53 -25.58 5.54
C SER A 787 -5.23 -25.05 6.79
N MET A 788 -4.51 -24.28 7.56
CA MET A 788 -5.05 -23.46 8.65
C MET A 788 -4.42 -22.07 8.59
N GLY A 789 -5.18 -21.04 9.03
CA GLY A 789 -4.69 -19.68 9.18
C GLY A 789 -4.28 -19.38 10.61
N THR A 790 -3.18 -18.63 10.78
CA THR A 790 -2.66 -18.28 12.11
C THR A 790 -1.75 -17.06 12.10
N ASN A 791 -1.79 -16.28 13.16
CA ASN A 791 -0.74 -15.33 13.50
C ASN A 791 0.05 -15.74 14.76
N GLY A 792 0.14 -17.08 15.03
CA GLY A 792 0.97 -17.63 16.11
C GLY A 792 0.57 -19.01 16.60
N PRO A 793 -0.62 -19.20 17.18
CA PRO A 793 -1.08 -20.50 17.67
C PRO A 793 -1.26 -21.52 16.55
N VAL A 794 -0.95 -22.78 16.80
CA VAL A 794 -1.14 -23.87 15.83
C VAL A 794 -2.23 -24.83 16.33
N ILE A 795 -3.23 -25.06 15.49
CA ILE A 795 -4.35 -25.96 15.78
C ILE A 795 -4.20 -27.22 14.92
N GLU A 796 -4.06 -28.38 15.55
CA GLU A 796 -4.20 -29.67 14.91
C GLU A 796 -5.62 -30.19 15.18
N LEU A 797 -6.45 -30.30 14.12
CA LEU A 797 -7.83 -30.79 14.17
C LEU A 797 -7.93 -32.15 13.44
N THR A 798 -8.44 -33.17 14.12
CA THR A 798 -8.68 -34.49 13.54
C THR A 798 -10.08 -34.99 13.88
N TYR A 799 -10.84 -35.39 12.88
CA TYR A 799 -12.10 -36.13 13.07
C TYR A 799 -11.79 -37.63 13.23
N GLU A 800 -12.35 -38.23 14.25
CA GLU A 800 -12.17 -39.63 14.60
C GLU A 800 -13.55 -40.33 14.65
N ASP A 801 -13.80 -41.34 13.78
CA ASP A 801 -15.01 -42.16 13.82
C ASP A 801 -14.67 -43.60 13.36
N GLY A 802 -14.63 -44.53 14.32
CA GLY A 802 -14.13 -45.88 14.06
C GLY A 802 -12.69 -45.92 13.55
N ALA A 803 -12.49 -46.35 12.33
CA ALA A 803 -11.19 -46.37 11.67
C ALA A 803 -10.90 -45.08 10.89
N THR A 804 -11.86 -44.19 10.75
CA THR A 804 -11.69 -42.91 10.02
C THR A 804 -10.97 -41.90 10.91
N MET A 805 -9.82 -41.39 10.41
CA MET A 805 -9.08 -40.31 11.02
C MET A 805 -8.68 -39.32 9.92
N VAL A 806 -9.30 -38.15 9.89
CA VAL A 806 -9.10 -37.14 8.84
C VAL A 806 -9.06 -35.72 9.41
N GLY A 807 -8.21 -34.90 8.81
CA GLY A 807 -8.17 -33.45 9.08
C GLY A 807 -9.12 -32.65 8.21
N PRO A 808 -9.12 -31.31 8.37
CA PRO A 808 -9.90 -30.42 7.52
C PRO A 808 -9.67 -30.65 6.03
N SER A 809 -10.75 -30.63 5.26
CA SER A 809 -10.75 -30.82 3.82
C SER A 809 -12.13 -30.49 3.26
N ILE A 810 -12.23 -30.14 1.97
CA ILE A 810 -13.49 -30.00 1.26
C ILE A 810 -14.27 -31.34 1.12
N THR A 811 -13.65 -32.45 1.49
CA THR A 811 -14.31 -33.76 1.45
C THR A 811 -15.44 -33.80 2.47
N VAL A 812 -16.65 -34.07 1.97
CA VAL A 812 -17.81 -34.20 2.84
C VAL A 812 -17.77 -35.55 3.54
N LEU A 813 -17.84 -35.54 4.86
CA LEU A 813 -17.86 -36.71 5.72
C LEU A 813 -19.30 -37.18 5.86
N GLY A 814 -19.49 -38.50 5.95
CA GLY A 814 -20.82 -39.04 6.23
C GLY A 814 -21.36 -38.65 7.60
N LYS A 815 -22.58 -39.05 7.88
CA LYS A 815 -23.24 -38.78 9.18
C LYS A 815 -22.40 -39.34 10.33
N PRO A 816 -22.03 -38.50 11.34
CA PRO A 816 -21.20 -38.96 12.45
C PRO A 816 -21.82 -40.11 13.20
N GLY A 817 -20.98 -41.11 13.51
CA GLY A 817 -21.39 -42.20 14.40
C GLY A 817 -21.63 -41.75 15.84
N ALA A 818 -22.28 -42.61 16.65
CA ALA A 818 -22.59 -42.25 18.03
C ALA A 818 -21.37 -41.96 18.91
N ASN A 819 -20.18 -42.44 18.54
CA ASN A 819 -18.93 -42.27 19.24
C ASN A 819 -17.94 -41.37 18.48
N ALA A 820 -18.39 -40.70 17.43
CA ALA A 820 -17.59 -39.80 16.65
C ALA A 820 -17.07 -38.63 17.52
N ARG A 821 -15.79 -38.29 17.37
CA ARG A 821 -15.11 -37.24 18.10
C ARG A 821 -14.32 -36.32 17.17
N VAL A 822 -14.05 -35.13 17.65
CA VAL A 822 -13.01 -34.28 17.13
C VAL A 822 -11.89 -34.15 18.16
N HIS A 823 -10.69 -34.51 17.77
CA HIS A 823 -9.47 -34.29 18.55
C HIS A 823 -8.87 -32.96 18.17
N VAL A 824 -8.74 -32.07 19.12
CA VAL A 824 -8.17 -30.74 18.96
C VAL A 824 -6.97 -30.60 19.85
N LYS A 825 -5.82 -30.32 19.25
CA LYS A 825 -4.59 -29.99 19.97
C LYS A 825 -4.11 -28.61 19.55
N VAL A 826 -3.88 -27.73 20.52
CA VAL A 826 -3.33 -26.38 20.27
C VAL A 826 -1.96 -26.27 20.90
N THR A 827 -0.99 -25.84 20.09
CA THR A 827 0.37 -25.55 20.52
C THR A 827 0.71 -24.09 20.27
N SER A 828 1.52 -23.47 21.14
CA SER A 828 1.90 -22.08 21.03
C SER A 828 3.28 -21.83 21.67
N ALA A 829 4.02 -20.86 21.13
CA ALA A 829 5.25 -20.40 21.76
C ALA A 829 4.93 -19.66 23.08
N PRO A 830 5.83 -19.71 24.07
CA PRO A 830 5.57 -19.09 25.38
C PRO A 830 5.26 -17.59 25.33
N TRP A 831 5.74 -16.89 24.34
CA TRP A 831 5.50 -15.45 24.14
C TRP A 831 4.19 -15.14 23.39
N ILE A 832 3.48 -16.18 22.92
CA ILE A 832 2.20 -16.08 22.18
C ILE A 832 1.09 -16.64 23.05
N PRO A 833 0.35 -15.83 23.82
CA PRO A 833 -0.68 -16.30 24.73
C PRO A 833 -1.91 -16.81 23.98
N VAL A 834 -2.51 -17.89 24.47
CA VAL A 834 -3.79 -18.43 24.03
C VAL A 834 -4.76 -18.38 25.19
N GLU A 835 -5.85 -17.65 25.05
CA GLU A 835 -6.84 -17.43 26.11
C GLU A 835 -8.03 -18.38 26.01
N GLU A 836 -8.41 -18.76 24.78
CA GLU A 836 -9.53 -19.65 24.55
C GLU A 836 -9.39 -20.51 23.29
N VAL A 837 -10.15 -21.62 23.26
CA VAL A 837 -10.40 -22.46 22.09
C VAL A 837 -11.92 -22.53 21.86
N ARG A 838 -12.35 -22.26 20.63
CA ARG A 838 -13.75 -22.19 20.19
C ARG A 838 -14.06 -23.26 19.18
N PHE A 839 -15.26 -23.84 19.31
CA PHE A 839 -15.83 -24.74 18.32
C PHE A 839 -17.02 -24.05 17.66
N VAL A 840 -16.93 -23.77 16.37
CA VAL A 840 -17.94 -23.05 15.60
C VAL A 840 -18.59 -24.01 14.62
N VAL A 841 -19.91 -24.13 14.68
CA VAL A 841 -20.71 -24.97 13.76
C VAL A 841 -21.75 -24.12 13.07
N ASN A 842 -21.73 -24.11 11.74
CA ASN A 842 -22.62 -23.32 10.91
C ASN A 842 -22.69 -21.84 11.33
N GLY A 843 -21.53 -21.25 11.71
CA GLY A 843 -21.42 -19.88 12.18
C GLY A 843 -21.72 -19.65 13.65
N LYS A 844 -22.22 -20.67 14.40
CA LYS A 844 -22.54 -20.55 15.81
C LYS A 844 -21.46 -21.15 16.70
N VAL A 845 -21.03 -20.41 17.70
CA VAL A 845 -20.13 -20.94 18.73
C VAL A 845 -20.91 -21.97 19.60
N LYS A 846 -20.47 -23.23 19.59
CA LYS A 846 -21.10 -24.33 20.31
C LYS A 846 -20.37 -24.67 21.61
N LYS A 847 -19.06 -24.47 21.67
CA LYS A 847 -18.25 -24.71 22.86
C LYS A 847 -17.09 -23.70 22.90
N ILE A 848 -16.80 -23.21 24.10
CA ILE A 848 -15.62 -22.40 24.40
C ILE A 848 -14.90 -23.05 25.56
N SER A 849 -13.60 -23.24 25.41
CA SER A 849 -12.70 -23.65 26.47
C SER A 849 -11.81 -22.48 26.85
N THR A 850 -11.85 -22.08 28.12
CA THR A 850 -11.09 -20.95 28.70
C THR A 850 -10.25 -21.42 29.89
N GLY A 851 -9.48 -20.52 30.49
CA GLY A 851 -8.57 -20.84 31.59
C GLY A 851 -7.39 -21.69 31.17
N LEU A 852 -6.94 -21.51 29.95
CA LEU A 852 -5.81 -22.23 29.38
C LEU A 852 -4.50 -21.84 30.08
N PRO A 853 -3.48 -22.73 30.06
CA PRO A 853 -2.18 -22.43 30.68
C PRO A 853 -1.51 -21.22 30.02
N VAL A 854 -1.19 -20.20 30.79
CA VAL A 854 -0.36 -19.06 30.33
C VAL A 854 1.07 -19.28 30.83
N PRO A 855 2.07 -19.34 29.95
CA PRO A 855 3.46 -19.48 30.36
C PRO A 855 3.89 -18.34 31.29
N ALA A 856 4.56 -18.67 32.40
CA ALA A 856 5.04 -17.68 33.37
C ALA A 856 6.22 -16.86 32.81
N ASP A 857 7.00 -17.44 31.90
CA ASP A 857 8.13 -16.80 31.24
C ASP A 857 7.93 -16.81 29.73
N PRO A 858 7.70 -15.64 29.08
CA PRO A 858 7.54 -15.54 27.64
C PRO A 858 8.83 -15.85 26.85
N PHE A 859 9.98 -15.89 27.53
CA PHE A 859 11.28 -16.17 26.90
C PHE A 859 11.73 -17.62 27.08
N ALA A 860 10.86 -18.50 27.62
CA ALA A 860 11.19 -19.90 27.80
C ALA A 860 11.51 -20.61 26.48
N GLU A 861 12.60 -21.37 26.45
CA GLU A 861 13.10 -22.11 25.30
C GLU A 861 12.80 -23.61 25.37
N ALA A 862 12.30 -24.08 26.50
CA ALA A 862 11.95 -25.47 26.74
C ALA A 862 10.72 -25.57 27.64
N GLY A 863 9.96 -26.63 27.51
CA GLY A 863 8.77 -26.87 28.31
C GLY A 863 7.67 -27.59 27.53
N ASN A 864 6.46 -27.53 28.06
CA ASN A 864 5.28 -28.00 27.37
C ASN A 864 4.66 -26.83 26.56
N PHE A 865 4.66 -26.94 25.24
CA PHE A 865 4.08 -25.95 24.35
C PHE A 865 2.62 -26.26 24.00
N VAL A 866 2.07 -27.38 24.48
CA VAL A 866 0.66 -27.75 24.30
C VAL A 866 -0.17 -26.99 25.31
N VAL A 867 -1.04 -26.11 24.82
CA VAL A 867 -1.93 -25.29 25.65
C VAL A 867 -3.33 -25.89 25.76
N TYR A 868 -3.71 -26.76 24.80
CA TYR A 868 -4.98 -27.46 24.78
C TYR A 868 -4.81 -28.81 24.07
N ASP A 869 -5.40 -29.88 24.60
CA ASP A 869 -5.41 -31.23 23.99
C ASP A 869 -6.64 -32.00 24.47
N GLU A 870 -7.73 -31.95 23.70
CA GLU A 870 -9.00 -32.61 24.08
C GLU A 870 -9.67 -33.31 22.91
N ARG A 871 -10.43 -34.35 23.23
CA ARG A 871 -11.37 -35.04 22.34
C ARG A 871 -12.80 -34.69 22.75
N VAL A 872 -13.49 -33.99 21.85
CA VAL A 872 -14.89 -33.54 22.06
C VAL A 872 -15.82 -34.43 21.22
N ASN A 873 -16.89 -34.91 21.81
CA ASN A 873 -17.86 -35.70 21.06
C ASN A 873 -18.60 -34.83 20.04
N VAL A 874 -18.71 -35.29 18.80
CA VAL A 874 -19.41 -34.53 17.76
C VAL A 874 -20.86 -34.26 18.12
N SER A 875 -21.49 -35.17 18.86
CA SER A 875 -22.86 -35.03 19.38
C SER A 875 -23.04 -33.87 20.39
N GLU A 876 -21.96 -33.33 20.95
CA GLU A 876 -22.01 -32.14 21.82
C GLU A 876 -21.98 -30.84 20.97
N LEU A 877 -21.48 -30.91 19.76
CA LEU A 877 -21.29 -29.78 18.86
C LEU A 877 -22.40 -29.66 17.81
N ILE A 878 -22.82 -30.79 17.24
CA ILE A 878 -23.86 -30.86 16.20
C ILE A 878 -25.16 -31.34 16.83
N GLU A 879 -26.19 -30.51 16.78
CA GLU A 879 -27.51 -30.79 17.33
C GLU A 879 -28.21 -31.93 16.59
N ALA A 880 -28.85 -32.83 17.31
CA ALA A 880 -29.68 -33.87 16.71
C ALA A 880 -30.92 -33.25 16.02
N GLY A 881 -31.17 -33.67 14.79
CA GLY A 881 -32.41 -33.29 14.06
C GLY A 881 -32.21 -32.03 13.17
N LEU A 882 -30.98 -31.60 12.91
CA LEU A 882 -30.75 -30.64 11.85
C LEU A 882 -31.25 -31.18 10.51
N THR A 883 -31.93 -30.33 9.75
CA THR A 883 -32.47 -30.64 8.41
C THR A 883 -31.54 -30.27 7.26
N SER A 884 -30.43 -29.64 7.59
CA SER A 884 -29.31 -29.31 6.69
C SER A 884 -28.02 -29.97 7.17
N ASP A 885 -27.01 -29.94 6.36
CA ASP A 885 -25.67 -30.40 6.69
C ASP A 885 -24.97 -29.42 7.63
N ALA A 886 -23.82 -29.84 8.12
CA ALA A 886 -23.05 -29.03 9.04
C ALA A 886 -21.56 -28.91 8.61
N TRP A 887 -20.99 -27.77 8.92
CA TRP A 887 -19.55 -27.57 8.91
C TRP A 887 -19.05 -27.19 10.31
N LEU A 888 -17.84 -27.58 10.62
CA LEU A 888 -17.17 -27.29 11.90
C LEU A 888 -15.82 -26.63 11.67
N VAL A 889 -15.59 -25.51 12.30
CA VAL A 889 -14.32 -24.80 12.40
C VAL A 889 -13.87 -24.72 13.86
N VAL A 890 -12.59 -24.83 14.12
CA VAL A 890 -11.98 -24.59 15.43
C VAL A 890 -11.13 -23.33 15.37
N GLU A 891 -11.31 -22.46 16.35
CA GLU A 891 -10.55 -21.22 16.52
C GLU A 891 -9.81 -21.25 17.84
N ALA A 892 -8.63 -20.62 17.90
CA ALA A 892 -7.84 -20.49 19.13
C ALA A 892 -7.09 -19.16 19.14
N GLY A 893 -6.84 -18.61 20.32
CA GLY A 893 -6.09 -17.38 20.46
C GLY A 893 -6.64 -16.51 21.55
N ARG A 894 -6.73 -15.21 21.28
CA ARG A 894 -7.35 -14.27 22.19
C ARG A 894 -8.85 -14.53 22.36
N SER A 895 -9.35 -14.14 23.52
CA SER A 895 -10.80 -14.14 23.79
C SER A 895 -11.52 -13.17 22.85
N LEU A 896 -12.44 -13.71 22.07
CA LEU A 896 -13.26 -12.95 21.12
C LEU A 896 -14.66 -12.72 21.68
N PRO A 897 -15.32 -11.61 21.39
CA PRO A 897 -16.74 -11.46 21.75
C PRO A 897 -17.57 -12.57 21.09
N LEU A 898 -18.62 -13.03 21.77
CA LEU A 898 -19.60 -13.91 21.16
C LEU A 898 -20.28 -13.22 19.98
N ALA A 899 -20.75 -13.99 19.01
CA ALA A 899 -21.34 -13.42 17.79
C ALA A 899 -22.50 -12.45 18.11
N GLY A 900 -23.30 -12.72 19.15
CA GLY A 900 -24.32 -11.80 19.63
C GLY A 900 -23.80 -10.53 20.34
N ASP A 901 -22.51 -10.51 20.72
CA ASP A 901 -21.86 -9.35 21.34
C ASP A 901 -21.20 -8.43 20.31
N LEU A 902 -21.13 -8.85 19.05
CA LEU A 902 -20.64 -8.03 17.95
C LEU A 902 -21.57 -6.85 17.61
N GLY A 903 -22.47 -6.56 18.56
CA GLY A 903 -23.46 -5.51 18.42
C GLY A 903 -24.46 -5.89 17.34
N GLY A 904 -25.72 -5.78 17.61
CA GLY A 904 -26.71 -6.01 16.57
C GLY A 904 -26.26 -5.32 15.30
N GLY A 905 -26.44 -5.95 14.21
CA GLY A 905 -26.20 -5.37 12.90
C GLY A 905 -26.67 -3.92 12.86
N LEU A 906 -26.35 -3.15 11.85
CA LEU A 906 -26.74 -1.73 11.73
C LEU A 906 -28.24 -1.51 11.99
N ASN A 907 -29.05 -2.59 11.92
CA ASN A 907 -30.46 -2.60 12.31
C ASN A 907 -30.70 -2.75 13.83
N GLY A 908 -29.66 -2.96 14.64
CA GLY A 908 -29.75 -3.10 16.10
C GLY A 908 -30.06 -4.51 16.61
N GLU A 909 -30.05 -5.52 15.74
CA GLU A 909 -30.23 -6.93 16.10
C GLU A 909 -28.86 -7.65 16.19
N PRO A 910 -28.56 -8.37 17.27
CA PRO A 910 -27.31 -9.07 17.45
C PRO A 910 -27.29 -10.33 16.59
N ASP A 911 -26.77 -10.24 15.38
CA ASP A 911 -26.73 -11.35 14.43
C ASP A 911 -25.34 -11.83 14.07
N GLY A 912 -24.27 -11.13 14.52
CA GLY A 912 -22.89 -11.49 14.22
C GLY A 912 -22.51 -11.36 12.75
N VAL A 913 -23.37 -10.78 11.94
CA VAL A 913 -23.18 -10.57 10.51
C VAL A 913 -22.89 -9.09 10.28
N PRO A 914 -21.88 -8.74 9.47
CA PRO A 914 -21.63 -7.37 9.10
C PRO A 914 -22.87 -6.75 8.48
N ASP A 915 -23.29 -5.58 8.97
CA ASP A 915 -24.52 -4.96 8.49
C ASP A 915 -24.32 -4.34 7.09
N THR A 916 -25.32 -4.56 6.26
CA THR A 916 -25.32 -4.15 4.85
C THR A 916 -26.47 -3.19 4.53
N THR A 917 -27.14 -2.65 5.58
CA THR A 917 -28.30 -1.80 5.38
C THR A 917 -27.95 -0.32 5.55
N ASP A 918 -28.20 0.46 4.51
CA ASP A 918 -28.22 1.92 4.56
C ASP A 918 -29.43 2.37 5.37
N ASN A 919 -29.24 2.63 6.66
CA ASN A 919 -30.32 2.99 7.56
C ASN A 919 -30.63 4.50 7.53
N ASN A 920 -29.68 5.33 7.14
CA ASN A 920 -29.88 6.77 7.04
C ASN A 920 -30.30 7.22 5.62
N ALA A 921 -30.34 6.28 4.66
CA ALA A 921 -30.71 6.47 3.27
C ALA A 921 -29.86 7.50 2.51
N ASP A 922 -28.59 7.63 2.90
CA ASP A 922 -27.65 8.52 2.21
C ASP A 922 -26.97 7.84 1.01
N GLY A 923 -27.22 6.59 0.78
CA GLY A 923 -26.70 5.78 -0.31
C GLY A 923 -25.36 5.09 0.00
N VAL A 924 -24.88 5.21 1.24
CA VAL A 924 -23.61 4.65 1.70
C VAL A 924 -23.80 3.86 2.98
N VAL A 925 -23.48 2.59 2.97
CA VAL A 925 -23.46 1.79 4.21
C VAL A 925 -22.15 1.99 4.94
N ASN A 926 -22.18 2.67 6.07
CA ASN A 926 -21.01 3.01 6.88
C ASN A 926 -21.39 3.17 8.37
N THR A 927 -20.47 3.61 9.19
CA THR A 927 -20.71 3.80 10.63
C THR A 927 -21.81 4.81 10.97
N ALA A 928 -22.20 5.69 10.05
CA ALA A 928 -23.32 6.62 10.28
C ALA A 928 -24.70 5.93 10.22
N ASP A 929 -24.76 4.68 9.69
CA ASP A 929 -25.96 3.86 9.68
C ASP A 929 -26.20 3.12 10.99
N VAL A 930 -25.20 3.13 11.89
CA VAL A 930 -25.29 2.51 13.19
C VAL A 930 -26.33 3.22 14.04
N LYS A 931 -27.34 2.51 14.51
CA LYS A 931 -28.34 3.07 15.42
C LYS A 931 -27.70 3.43 16.76
N GLU A 932 -28.14 4.55 17.33
CA GLU A 932 -27.75 4.96 18.67
C GLU A 932 -28.05 3.82 19.68
N GLY A 933 -27.01 3.34 20.35
CA GLY A 933 -27.04 2.22 21.26
C GLY A 933 -26.62 0.85 20.69
N SER A 934 -26.42 0.72 19.38
CA SER A 934 -25.72 -0.44 18.80
C SER A 934 -24.22 -0.31 19.08
N LYS A 935 -23.60 -1.40 19.53
CA LYS A 935 -22.17 -1.40 19.90
C LYS A 935 -21.22 -1.60 18.73
N ILE A 936 -21.67 -1.42 17.51
CA ILE A 936 -20.78 -1.42 16.33
C ILE A 936 -20.28 0.01 16.09
N GLY A 937 -19.35 0.40 16.92
CA GLY A 937 -18.23 1.16 16.44
C GLY A 937 -17.23 0.20 15.79
N PRO A 938 -16.18 0.64 15.12
CA PRO A 938 -15.05 -0.22 14.86
C PRO A 938 -14.80 -0.96 16.16
N LEU A 939 -14.77 -2.28 16.12
CA LEU A 939 -14.40 -3.07 17.29
C LEU A 939 -13.04 -2.53 17.66
N SER A 940 -13.02 -1.53 18.56
CA SER A 940 -11.79 -0.86 18.94
C SER A 940 -10.87 -1.98 19.41
N ASP A 941 -9.71 -2.05 18.83
CA ASP A 941 -8.67 -2.93 19.34
C ASP A 941 -8.66 -2.77 20.84
N PRO A 942 -8.71 -3.84 21.58
CA PRO A 942 -8.68 -3.74 23.02
C PRO A 942 -7.39 -3.00 23.41
N ALA A 943 -7.41 -2.38 24.58
CA ALA A 943 -6.26 -1.65 25.08
C ALA A 943 -4.98 -2.50 24.95
N LYS A 944 -3.93 -1.95 24.36
CA LYS A 944 -2.64 -2.64 24.20
C LYS A 944 -2.19 -3.21 25.56
N PRO A 945 -1.66 -4.44 25.59
CA PRO A 945 -1.21 -5.03 26.83
C PRO A 945 -0.15 -4.16 27.50
N ALA A 946 -0.28 -3.96 28.81
CA ALA A 946 0.70 -3.19 29.56
C ALA A 946 2.03 -3.98 29.71
N ARG A 947 3.14 -3.28 29.81
CA ARG A 947 4.46 -3.91 30.02
C ARG A 947 4.43 -4.85 31.23
N GLY A 948 4.92 -6.08 31.04
CA GLY A 948 4.93 -7.13 32.06
C GLY A 948 3.61 -7.88 32.22
N THR A 949 2.62 -7.67 31.36
CA THR A 949 1.41 -8.49 31.31
C THR A 949 1.47 -9.46 30.14
N ALA A 950 0.68 -10.53 30.20
CA ALA A 950 0.59 -11.51 29.10
C ALA A 950 0.21 -10.82 27.78
N GLY A 951 0.88 -11.19 26.69
CA GLY A 951 0.67 -10.62 25.37
C GLY A 951 1.40 -9.30 25.08
N TYR A 952 2.10 -8.70 26.05
CA TYR A 952 2.87 -7.50 25.81
C TYR A 952 3.95 -7.71 24.75
N GLU A 953 4.76 -8.76 24.90
CA GLU A 953 5.83 -9.09 23.95
C GLU A 953 5.27 -9.38 22.57
N TYR A 954 4.18 -10.13 22.48
CA TYR A 954 3.50 -10.42 21.22
C TYR A 954 3.05 -9.12 20.53
N ASN A 955 2.40 -8.22 21.25
CA ASN A 955 1.94 -6.95 20.72
C ASN A 955 3.09 -6.02 20.29
N GLN A 956 4.26 -6.09 20.96
CA GLN A 956 5.44 -5.33 20.49
C GLN A 956 5.95 -5.82 19.14
N ILE A 957 5.81 -7.11 18.82
CA ILE A 957 6.27 -7.72 17.57
C ILE A 957 5.25 -7.49 16.44
N THR A 958 3.97 -7.73 16.71
CA THR A 958 2.91 -7.80 15.68
C THR A 958 2.01 -6.57 15.62
N GLY A 959 1.95 -5.78 16.68
CA GLY A 959 0.97 -4.71 16.85
C GLY A 959 -0.44 -5.19 17.21
N GLY A 960 -0.73 -6.50 17.10
CA GLY A 960 -2.06 -7.10 17.25
C GLY A 960 -2.16 -8.13 18.36
N TYR A 961 -3.00 -9.13 18.12
CA TYR A 961 -3.32 -10.20 19.09
C TYR A 961 -3.30 -11.58 18.42
N PRO A 962 -2.93 -12.65 19.16
CA PRO A 962 -2.86 -13.98 18.59
C PRO A 962 -4.24 -14.54 18.26
N SER A 963 -4.37 -15.10 17.07
CA SER A 963 -5.54 -15.78 16.56
C SER A 963 -5.16 -16.89 15.59
N ALA A 964 -5.96 -17.94 15.56
CA ALA A 964 -5.83 -19.03 14.59
C ALA A 964 -7.20 -19.63 14.31
N PHE A 965 -7.36 -20.20 13.11
CA PHE A 965 -8.56 -20.93 12.72
C PHE A 965 -8.20 -22.10 11.80
N THR A 966 -8.98 -23.18 11.87
CA THR A 966 -8.89 -24.30 10.93
C THR A 966 -9.79 -24.06 9.73
N ASN A 967 -9.47 -24.66 8.59
CA ASN A 967 -10.47 -24.87 7.56
C ASN A 967 -11.54 -25.88 8.06
N PRO A 968 -12.76 -25.92 7.44
CA PRO A 968 -13.86 -26.69 7.95
C PRO A 968 -13.70 -28.21 7.79
N LEU A 969 -14.33 -28.95 8.70
CA LEU A 969 -14.82 -30.30 8.48
C LEU A 969 -16.29 -30.22 8.02
N TYR A 970 -16.66 -30.90 6.95
CA TYR A 970 -18.03 -30.92 6.42
C TYR A 970 -18.70 -32.25 6.70
N PHE A 971 -19.94 -32.23 7.19
CA PHE A 971 -20.71 -33.42 7.55
C PHE A 971 -22.03 -33.48 6.78
N ASP A 972 -22.23 -34.57 6.00
CA ASP A 972 -23.49 -34.90 5.36
C ASP A 972 -24.44 -35.52 6.43
N LEU A 973 -25.35 -34.74 6.95
CA LEU A 973 -26.35 -35.15 7.91
C LEU A 973 -27.65 -35.59 7.22
N THR A 974 -27.87 -35.16 5.98
CA THR A 974 -29.02 -35.44 5.15
C THR A 974 -28.95 -36.80 4.48
N GLY A 975 -27.71 -37.29 4.24
CA GLY A 975 -27.46 -38.62 3.67
C GLY A 975 -27.56 -38.67 2.17
N ASP A 976 -27.38 -37.51 1.48
CA ASP A 976 -27.47 -37.42 0.02
C ASP A 976 -26.08 -37.47 -0.67
N ALA A 977 -25.03 -37.65 0.10
CA ALA A 977 -23.62 -37.66 -0.30
C ALA A 977 -23.13 -36.35 -0.93
N ALA A 978 -23.80 -35.23 -0.69
CA ALA A 978 -23.44 -33.89 -1.07
C ALA A 978 -23.45 -32.99 0.16
N PHE A 979 -22.94 -31.76 0.05
CA PHE A 979 -23.05 -30.77 1.12
C PHE A 979 -24.29 -29.88 0.87
N SER A 980 -25.35 -30.13 1.65
CA SER A 980 -26.58 -29.36 1.63
C SER A 980 -26.53 -28.22 2.65
N ALA A 981 -26.08 -27.06 2.20
CA ALA A 981 -25.81 -25.92 3.04
C ALA A 981 -27.01 -25.45 3.88
N PRO A 982 -26.78 -24.94 5.10
CA PRO A 982 -27.87 -24.55 6.00
C PRO A 982 -28.64 -23.30 5.54
N GLY A 983 -28.09 -22.47 4.67
CA GLY A 983 -28.64 -21.17 4.30
C GLY A 983 -28.63 -20.16 5.46
N VAL A 984 -29.11 -18.97 5.23
CA VAL A 984 -29.22 -17.93 6.29
C VAL A 984 -30.18 -18.38 7.40
N LYS A 985 -31.30 -18.99 7.06
CA LYS A 985 -32.28 -19.43 8.06
C LYS A 985 -31.82 -20.59 8.92
N GLY A 986 -31.00 -21.48 8.40
CA GLY A 986 -30.50 -22.66 9.11
C GLY A 986 -29.23 -22.37 9.93
N GLY A 987 -28.50 -21.36 9.56
CA GLY A 987 -27.23 -21.00 10.17
C GLY A 987 -27.18 -19.60 10.76
N ALA A 988 -28.24 -18.82 10.69
CA ALA A 988 -28.23 -17.47 11.29
C ALA A 988 -27.86 -17.54 12.76
N PRO A 989 -26.88 -16.74 13.22
CA PRO A 989 -26.53 -16.69 14.63
C PRO A 989 -27.67 -16.23 15.52
#